data_50770313440e9c4f72274ec220db1be6
#
_entry.id   50770313440e9c4f72274ec220db1be6
#
_cell.length_a   1.000
_cell.length_b   1.000
_cell.length_c   1.000
_cell.angle_alpha   90.00
_cell.angle_beta   90.00
_cell.angle_gamma   90.00
#
_symmetry.space_group_name_H-M   'P 1'
#
loop_
_entity.id
_entity.type
_entity.pdbx_description
1 polymer ?
#
loop_
_entity_poly.entity_id
_entity_poly.type
_entity_poly.pdbx_seq_one_letter_code
_entity_poly.pdbx_strand_id
1 'polypeptide(L)'
;MEEFLKKYHTSEEGLSSSEVTKRQNQNGLNELKEKKKKSAVMLFLEQFIDVLIALLIVAAIAAYFVGDVIDSCVILIAVLLNTVIGFIQEYRSEKAIEMLKSVTTSYAVVRRDGQVQKIDAKELTIGDIVILEEGDKIPADLVLIETNRLKVDESNLTGESVPVEKSPKEEAYMDSNVTLGNGVGIVTAIGMDTSIGKIAEVIQEEKGETPLQKKMDKLGKTLSVIAIIVCVFIFIFELFRGIPIVETFLTAVSLAVAAIPEGLPAVLTLTLALGMQQLTKSNAIVRRLLSVETLGSCTVICSDKTGTLTENKMTVRDAFFYNENKSLEINALCNNSTIRDGKTIGDPTDGAVLKYSQDNNYFKEDLQEKFPRVDEIPLDSSRKMMTTIHENGEKYLVLTKGAPEIIIGKCKHIDNKGSIEILDDSVKETLTEKINEMSDNALRVLGIAYKNTENIEDNVENDLIFTGLVGIIDPPKENVDKSIAACKKAGIKVRMITGDHLKTASAIAREIGILTDGKVIDGETLDKLSDEEYFEIVDDIQVYARVKPEQKMRIVETLKQKGEIVSMTGDGVNDAPALKNASIGVAMGSGTDVAKESGDMIIQDDNFETIVTAIREGRKIYDNIKRFVKFQVSTNVGAILTIVGTSIFMLPVPFNPVQLLWINIVMDGPPAQTLGMEGSERNIMTRQPETGDILNKKVLIKIFIAGLVMAIGSIALFSYKLAIGASQKQAMTVAFTLFVMYQLFNAYNSKSNSAKKSTYLYLAIIACFILQVLIVYIPELQIIFRTTSIGLTDWILIFIIAATILVSNRIANKIVVE
;
A
#
# COMPACT_ATOMS: atom_id res chain seq x y z
N MET A 1 41.93 -0.29 -14.18
CA MET A 1 41.67 -0.76 -12.81
C MET A 1 42.65 -0.18 -11.79
N GLU A 2 43.96 -0.50 -11.84
CA GLU A 2 44.96 -0.04 -10.86
C GLU A 2 45.01 1.50 -10.66
N GLU A 3 44.77 2.29 -11.67
CA GLU A 3 44.78 3.77 -11.61
C GLU A 3 43.66 4.29 -10.70
N PHE A 4 42.45 3.74 -10.80
CA PHE A 4 41.30 4.12 -9.96
C PHE A 4 41.44 3.58 -8.53
N LEU A 5 41.96 2.35 -8.36
CA LEU A 5 42.23 1.80 -7.02
C LEU A 5 43.21 2.71 -6.26
N LYS A 6 44.29 3.20 -6.92
CA LYS A 6 45.25 4.16 -6.34
C LYS A 6 44.62 5.53 -6.08
N LYS A 7 43.80 6.05 -7.03
CA LYS A 7 43.15 7.36 -6.91
C LYS A 7 42.22 7.43 -5.71
N TYR A 8 41.44 6.37 -5.45
CA TYR A 8 40.47 6.33 -4.34
C TYR A 8 40.99 5.61 -3.11
N HIS A 9 42.32 5.30 -3.07
CA HIS A 9 43.01 4.63 -1.95
C HIS A 9 42.24 3.38 -1.47
N THR A 10 41.90 2.50 -2.38
CA THR A 10 41.24 1.21 -2.15
C THR A 10 42.04 0.07 -2.77
N SER A 11 41.64 -1.18 -2.55
CA SER A 11 42.26 -2.39 -3.12
C SER A 11 41.21 -3.28 -3.74
N GLU A 12 41.62 -4.33 -4.50
CA GLU A 12 40.70 -5.32 -5.06
C GLU A 12 39.91 -6.08 -3.98
N GLU A 13 40.44 -6.15 -2.78
CA GLU A 13 39.76 -6.74 -1.62
C GLU A 13 38.78 -5.76 -0.92
N GLY A 14 38.69 -4.52 -1.41
CA GLY A 14 37.87 -3.45 -0.82
C GLY A 14 38.56 -2.72 0.34
N LEU A 15 37.81 -1.86 0.99
CA LEU A 15 38.27 -1.11 2.18
C LEU A 15 38.25 -2.01 3.42
N SER A 16 39.19 -1.77 4.35
CA SER A 16 39.13 -2.36 5.69
C SER A 16 38.06 -1.68 6.56
N SER A 17 37.46 -2.41 7.48
CA SER A 17 36.45 -1.89 8.42
C SER A 17 36.92 -0.66 9.20
N SER A 18 38.23 -0.57 9.55
CA SER A 18 38.81 0.58 10.20
C SER A 18 38.86 1.83 9.31
N GLU A 19 39.19 1.65 8.01
CA GLU A 19 39.25 2.74 7.07
C GLU A 19 37.84 3.24 6.71
N VAL A 20 36.86 2.32 6.61
CA VAL A 20 35.42 2.67 6.42
C VAL A 20 34.95 3.61 7.54
N THR A 21 35.16 3.22 8.82
CA THR A 21 34.75 4.04 9.97
C THR A 21 35.42 5.43 9.96
N LYS A 22 36.68 5.50 9.60
CA LYS A 22 37.41 6.76 9.48
C LYS A 22 36.84 7.65 8.38
N ARG A 23 36.55 7.10 7.20
CA ARG A 23 35.97 7.85 6.06
C ARG A 23 34.53 8.29 6.32
N GLN A 24 33.71 7.45 6.95
CA GLN A 24 32.35 7.84 7.38
C GLN A 24 32.36 9.01 8.36
N ASN A 25 33.35 9.05 9.30
CA ASN A 25 33.50 10.18 10.21
C ASN A 25 33.98 11.47 9.50
N GLN A 26 34.68 11.37 8.37
CA GLN A 26 35.16 12.51 7.60
C GLN A 26 34.12 13.03 6.58
N ASN A 27 33.48 12.13 5.86
CA ASN A 27 32.62 12.45 4.72
C ASN A 27 31.11 12.40 5.06
N GLY A 28 30.74 11.87 6.25
CA GLY A 28 29.35 11.64 6.65
C GLY A 28 28.76 10.37 6.04
N LEU A 29 27.45 10.23 6.15
CA LEU A 29 26.69 9.11 5.61
C LEU A 29 26.22 9.41 4.17
N ASN A 30 26.01 8.36 3.39
CA ASN A 30 25.50 8.46 2.04
C ASN A 30 23.97 8.69 2.07
N GLU A 31 23.57 9.93 2.38
CA GLU A 31 22.17 10.32 2.41
C GLU A 31 21.97 11.71 1.80
N LEU A 32 20.88 11.86 1.06
CA LEU A 32 20.45 13.17 0.55
C LEU A 32 19.83 13.96 1.71
N LYS A 33 20.32 15.18 1.95
CA LYS A 33 19.76 16.05 2.99
C LYS A 33 18.31 16.41 2.64
N GLU A 34 17.37 15.93 3.44
CA GLU A 34 16.00 16.41 3.38
C GLU A 34 15.94 17.89 3.78
N LYS A 35 14.92 18.63 3.28
CA LYS A 35 14.59 19.99 3.78
C LYS A 35 14.67 20.00 5.29
N LYS A 36 15.32 21.03 5.88
CA LYS A 36 15.30 21.23 7.33
C LYS A 36 13.86 21.15 7.82
N LYS A 37 13.60 20.17 8.67
CA LYS A 37 12.29 19.99 9.31
C LYS A 37 11.90 21.30 9.97
N LYS A 38 10.63 21.66 9.87
CA LYS A 38 10.12 22.81 10.62
C LYS A 38 10.34 22.51 12.10
N SER A 39 10.97 23.43 12.80
CA SER A 39 11.14 23.27 14.24
C SER A 39 9.78 23.33 14.94
N ALA A 40 9.65 22.68 16.10
CA ALA A 40 8.41 22.74 16.89
C ALA A 40 7.97 24.20 17.18
N VAL A 41 8.96 25.10 17.32
CA VAL A 41 8.70 26.54 17.50
C VAL A 41 8.10 27.16 16.23
N MET A 42 8.59 26.78 15.05
CA MET A 42 8.07 27.27 13.77
C MET A 42 6.64 26.79 13.53
N LEU A 43 6.36 25.52 13.80
CA LEU A 43 5.01 24.94 13.72
C LEU A 43 4.03 25.68 14.67
N PHE A 44 4.50 26.03 15.89
CA PHE A 44 3.70 26.80 16.83
C PHE A 44 3.43 28.23 16.32
N LEU A 45 4.44 28.89 15.75
CA LEU A 45 4.29 30.25 15.22
C LEU A 45 3.43 30.31 13.96
N GLU A 46 3.48 29.29 13.12
CA GLU A 46 2.63 29.18 11.92
C GLU A 46 1.14 29.15 12.26
N GLN A 47 0.76 28.64 13.45
CA GLN A 47 -0.64 28.65 13.89
C GLN A 47 -1.21 30.10 13.99
N PHE A 48 -0.38 31.09 14.28
CA PHE A 48 -0.81 32.48 14.35
C PHE A 48 -1.06 33.14 12.98
N ILE A 49 -0.66 32.51 11.89
CA ILE A 49 -0.88 33.01 10.52
C ILE A 49 -2.26 32.59 9.98
N ASP A 50 -3.02 31.77 10.73
CA ASP A 50 -4.35 31.35 10.33
C ASP A 50 -5.33 32.53 10.26
N VAL A 51 -6.17 32.55 9.20
CA VAL A 51 -7.12 33.64 8.93
C VAL A 51 -8.11 33.80 10.08
N LEU A 52 -8.53 32.71 10.71
CA LEU A 52 -9.47 32.75 11.83
C LEU A 52 -8.83 33.33 13.06
N ILE A 53 -7.60 32.98 13.37
CA ILE A 53 -6.84 33.55 14.50
C ILE A 53 -6.62 35.04 14.28
N ALA A 54 -6.29 35.46 13.06
CA ALA A 54 -6.18 36.87 12.72
C ALA A 54 -7.53 37.62 12.95
N LEU A 55 -8.65 37.01 12.54
CA LEU A 55 -9.99 37.58 12.75
C LEU A 55 -10.34 37.68 14.25
N LEU A 56 -9.99 36.66 15.05
CA LEU A 56 -10.22 36.69 16.50
C LEU A 56 -9.35 37.72 17.21
N ILE A 57 -8.11 37.92 16.77
CA ILE A 57 -7.24 38.99 17.28
C ILE A 57 -7.85 40.36 16.98
N VAL A 58 -8.35 40.57 15.76
CA VAL A 58 -9.06 41.84 15.41
C VAL A 58 -10.30 42.00 16.26
N ALA A 59 -11.08 40.95 16.53
CA ALA A 59 -12.24 40.98 17.42
C ALA A 59 -11.86 41.32 18.87
N ALA A 60 -10.76 40.75 19.38
CA ALA A 60 -10.25 41.08 20.72
C ALA A 60 -9.83 42.56 20.83
N ILE A 61 -9.15 43.08 19.80
CA ILE A 61 -8.77 44.49 19.73
C ILE A 61 -10.05 45.42 19.69
N ALA A 62 -11.04 45.06 18.87
CA ALA A 62 -12.29 45.79 18.78
C ALA A 62 -13.04 45.80 20.13
N ALA A 63 -13.15 44.67 20.82
CA ALA A 63 -13.76 44.57 22.17
C ALA A 63 -13.02 45.46 23.19
N TYR A 64 -11.68 45.48 23.13
CA TYR A 64 -10.88 46.34 24.02
C TYR A 64 -11.20 47.83 23.83
N PHE A 65 -11.28 48.31 22.58
CA PHE A 65 -11.56 49.70 22.27
C PHE A 65 -13.00 50.13 22.62
N VAL A 66 -13.95 49.20 22.69
CA VAL A 66 -15.32 49.43 23.10
C VAL A 66 -15.47 49.46 24.62
N GLY A 67 -14.42 49.12 25.36
CA GLY A 67 -14.34 49.13 26.81
C GLY A 67 -14.65 47.78 27.47
N ASP A 68 -14.87 46.74 26.72
CA ASP A 68 -15.06 45.38 27.25
C ASP A 68 -13.71 44.63 27.33
N VAL A 69 -12.90 45.02 28.32
CA VAL A 69 -11.58 44.43 28.58
C VAL A 69 -11.69 42.94 28.92
N ILE A 70 -12.78 42.51 29.57
CA ILE A 70 -12.98 41.11 29.94
C ILE A 70 -13.15 40.25 28.67
N ASP A 71 -13.97 40.71 27.72
CA ASP A 71 -14.17 39.98 26.46
C ASP A 71 -12.89 39.90 25.63
N SER A 72 -12.15 41.00 25.58
CA SER A 72 -10.85 41.02 24.90
C SER A 72 -9.89 39.95 25.48
N CYS A 73 -9.77 39.90 26.82
CA CYS A 73 -8.94 38.89 27.49
C CYS A 73 -9.44 37.46 27.26
N VAL A 74 -10.73 37.23 27.28
CA VAL A 74 -11.34 35.91 27.06
C VAL A 74 -11.11 35.44 25.62
N ILE A 75 -11.25 36.31 24.64
CA ILE A 75 -10.96 35.99 23.23
C ILE A 75 -9.46 35.66 23.06
N LEU A 76 -8.56 36.43 23.67
CA LEU A 76 -7.11 36.15 23.61
C LEU A 76 -6.74 34.83 24.28
N ILE A 77 -7.36 34.47 25.40
CA ILE A 77 -7.18 33.14 26.03
C ILE A 77 -7.68 32.04 25.10
N ALA A 78 -8.80 32.26 24.43
CA ALA A 78 -9.31 31.27 23.46
C ALA A 78 -8.41 31.13 22.25
N VAL A 79 -7.84 32.22 21.73
CA VAL A 79 -6.81 32.18 20.67
C VAL A 79 -5.59 31.37 21.11
N LEU A 80 -5.09 31.60 22.34
CA LEU A 80 -3.95 30.86 22.87
C LEU A 80 -4.26 29.35 23.02
N LEU A 81 -5.45 29.00 23.53
CA LEU A 81 -5.89 27.62 23.65
C LEU A 81 -6.00 26.95 22.27
N ASN A 82 -6.58 27.64 21.30
CA ASN A 82 -6.67 27.15 19.91
C ASN A 82 -5.29 26.88 19.32
N THR A 83 -4.38 27.85 19.41
CA THR A 83 -3.01 27.76 18.93
C THR A 83 -2.26 26.54 19.55
N VAL A 84 -2.41 26.33 20.88
CA VAL A 84 -1.78 25.21 21.58
C VAL A 84 -2.36 23.87 21.11
N ILE A 85 -3.68 23.77 20.99
CA ILE A 85 -4.34 22.53 20.57
C ILE A 85 -4.03 22.24 19.09
N GLY A 86 -4.11 23.22 18.21
CA GLY A 86 -3.73 23.11 16.80
C GLY A 86 -2.29 22.65 16.63
N PHE A 87 -1.36 23.27 17.36
CA PHE A 87 0.05 22.85 17.39
C PHE A 87 0.21 21.38 17.83
N ILE A 88 -0.47 20.95 18.90
CA ILE A 88 -0.39 19.55 19.37
C ILE A 88 -0.90 18.58 18.29
N GLN A 89 -1.99 18.93 17.61
CA GLN A 89 -2.56 18.09 16.55
C GLN A 89 -1.62 18.00 15.35
N GLU A 90 -1.07 19.11 14.88
CA GLU A 90 -0.16 19.17 13.74
C GLU A 90 1.18 18.48 14.05
N TYR A 91 1.76 18.73 15.23
CA TYR A 91 2.98 18.07 15.68
C TYR A 91 2.83 16.54 15.74
N ARG A 92 1.68 16.04 16.25
CA ARG A 92 1.40 14.58 16.27
C ARG A 92 1.25 14.02 14.87
N SER A 93 0.63 14.76 13.96
CA SER A 93 0.44 14.38 12.55
C SER A 93 1.80 14.29 11.83
N GLU A 94 2.68 15.29 11.97
CA GLU A 94 4.02 15.26 11.38
C GLU A 94 4.87 14.13 11.94
N LYS A 95 4.84 13.91 13.25
CA LYS A 95 5.57 12.82 13.90
C LYS A 95 5.10 11.43 13.44
N ALA A 96 3.81 11.27 13.20
CA ALA A 96 3.27 10.02 12.65
C ALA A 96 3.78 9.75 11.22
N ILE A 97 3.88 10.78 10.38
CA ILE A 97 4.45 10.69 9.02
C ILE A 97 5.95 10.35 9.09
N GLU A 98 6.69 10.96 10.02
CA GLU A 98 8.13 10.72 10.20
C GLU A 98 8.44 9.25 10.53
N MET A 99 7.66 8.65 11.43
CA MET A 99 7.83 7.23 11.80
C MET A 99 7.64 6.27 10.61
N LEU A 100 6.88 6.67 9.59
CA LEU A 100 6.65 5.85 8.39
C LEU A 100 7.82 5.91 7.40
N LYS A 101 8.53 7.02 7.31
CA LYS A 101 9.67 7.19 6.41
C LYS A 101 10.87 6.32 6.79
N SER A 102 11.02 5.99 8.08
CA SER A 102 12.15 5.18 8.58
C SER A 102 12.08 3.69 8.23
N VAL A 103 11.01 3.22 7.58
CA VAL A 103 10.78 1.79 7.30
C VAL A 103 11.37 1.35 5.95
N THR A 104 11.71 2.26 5.04
CA THR A 104 12.30 1.96 3.74
C THR A 104 13.81 2.12 3.78
N THR A 105 14.57 1.00 3.91
CA THR A 105 16.02 0.97 3.79
C THR A 105 16.42 0.47 2.41
N SER A 106 17.31 1.19 1.71
CA SER A 106 17.98 0.72 0.51
C SER A 106 19.26 -0.01 0.92
N TYR A 107 19.60 -1.09 0.22
CA TYR A 107 20.79 -1.90 0.50
C TYR A 107 21.79 -1.78 -0.64
N ALA A 108 23.08 -2.00 -0.33
CA ALA A 108 24.14 -2.12 -1.32
C ALA A 108 24.94 -3.41 -1.06
N VAL A 109 25.37 -4.07 -2.12
CA VAL A 109 26.30 -5.21 -2.05
C VAL A 109 27.70 -4.68 -2.26
N VAL A 110 28.55 -4.84 -1.26
CA VAL A 110 29.91 -4.31 -1.27
C VAL A 110 30.94 -5.38 -0.98
N ARG A 111 32.17 -5.16 -1.47
CA ARG A 111 33.32 -5.94 -1.08
C ARG A 111 34.16 -5.15 -0.09
N ARG A 112 34.30 -5.66 1.15
CA ARG A 112 35.13 -5.08 2.24
C ARG A 112 35.90 -6.20 2.93
N ASP A 113 37.14 -5.94 3.32
CA ASP A 113 38.01 -6.96 3.96
C ASP A 113 38.07 -8.28 3.18
N GLY A 114 38.02 -8.24 1.83
CA GLY A 114 38.01 -9.41 0.93
C GLY A 114 36.70 -10.20 0.89
N GLN A 115 35.67 -9.77 1.65
CA GLN A 115 34.38 -10.45 1.71
C GLN A 115 33.26 -9.62 1.08
N VAL A 116 32.38 -10.32 0.36
CA VAL A 116 31.15 -9.72 -0.19
C VAL A 116 30.08 -9.69 0.92
N GLN A 117 29.53 -8.52 1.19
CA GLN A 117 28.51 -8.33 2.21
C GLN A 117 27.43 -7.34 1.76
N LYS A 118 26.22 -7.53 2.27
CA LYS A 118 25.08 -6.63 2.02
C LYS A 118 24.98 -5.65 3.21
N ILE A 119 25.06 -4.35 2.93
CA ILE A 119 25.01 -3.28 3.92
C ILE A 119 23.85 -2.33 3.64
N ASP A 120 23.48 -1.48 4.61
CA ASP A 120 22.60 -0.33 4.35
C ASP A 120 23.32 0.64 3.40
N ALA A 121 22.67 1.08 2.33
CA ALA A 121 23.27 2.00 1.36
C ALA A 121 23.73 3.32 2.00
N LYS A 122 23.16 3.71 3.14
CA LYS A 122 23.63 4.88 3.92
C LYS A 122 25.04 4.73 4.49
N GLU A 123 25.49 3.49 4.68
CA GLU A 123 26.80 3.19 5.24
C GLU A 123 27.93 3.19 4.21
N LEU A 124 27.59 3.46 2.92
CA LEU A 124 28.59 3.59 1.86
C LEU A 124 29.52 4.78 2.11
N THR A 125 30.78 4.60 1.72
CA THR A 125 31.79 5.67 1.76
C THR A 125 32.63 5.69 0.47
N ILE A 126 33.25 6.82 0.20
CA ILE A 126 34.11 6.98 -0.99
C ILE A 126 35.23 5.93 -0.97
N GLY A 127 35.37 5.19 -2.07
CA GLY A 127 36.35 4.12 -2.23
C GLY A 127 35.83 2.72 -1.93
N ASP A 128 34.55 2.56 -1.48
CA ASP A 128 33.93 1.25 -1.40
C ASP A 128 33.80 0.61 -2.80
N ILE A 129 33.94 -0.72 -2.87
CA ILE A 129 33.70 -1.49 -4.09
C ILE A 129 32.29 -2.03 -4.03
N VAL A 130 31.44 -1.55 -4.95
CA VAL A 130 30.04 -1.94 -5.09
C VAL A 130 29.90 -2.96 -6.22
N ILE A 131 29.14 -4.04 -5.96
CA ILE A 131 28.78 -5.06 -6.94
C ILE A 131 27.35 -4.74 -7.40
N LEU A 132 27.14 -4.67 -8.70
CA LEU A 132 25.86 -4.34 -9.33
C LEU A 132 25.34 -5.55 -10.11
N GLU A 133 24.08 -5.89 -9.92
CA GLU A 133 23.36 -6.93 -10.65
C GLU A 133 22.12 -6.34 -11.35
N GLU A 134 21.58 -7.06 -12.32
CA GLU A 134 20.35 -6.66 -13.00
C GLU A 134 19.21 -6.48 -12.01
N GLY A 135 18.56 -5.31 -12.07
CA GLY A 135 17.49 -4.92 -11.14
C GLY A 135 17.95 -4.16 -9.92
N ASP A 136 19.25 -3.96 -9.72
CA ASP A 136 19.77 -3.14 -8.64
C ASP A 136 19.63 -1.65 -8.96
N LYS A 137 19.45 -0.88 -7.89
CA LYS A 137 19.57 0.58 -7.93
C LYS A 137 20.98 0.97 -7.56
N ILE A 138 21.60 1.87 -8.34
CA ILE A 138 22.94 2.38 -8.09
C ILE A 138 22.91 3.25 -6.83
N PRO A 139 23.63 2.84 -5.74
CA PRO A 139 23.43 3.45 -4.44
C PRO A 139 24.23 4.73 -4.18
N ALA A 140 25.21 5.04 -5.04
CA ALA A 140 26.09 6.22 -4.98
C ALA A 140 26.66 6.48 -6.36
N ASP A 141 27.34 7.61 -6.61
CA ASP A 141 28.06 7.79 -7.87
C ASP A 141 29.30 6.85 -7.88
N LEU A 142 29.45 6.09 -8.96
CA LEU A 142 30.46 5.06 -9.13
C LEU A 142 31.30 5.31 -10.39
N VAL A 143 32.56 4.92 -10.37
CA VAL A 143 33.33 4.64 -11.58
C VAL A 143 33.40 3.13 -11.79
N LEU A 144 32.97 2.66 -12.94
CA LEU A 144 32.92 1.22 -13.23
C LEU A 144 34.33 0.67 -13.51
N ILE A 145 34.69 -0.42 -12.87
CA ILE A 145 35.97 -1.12 -13.08
C ILE A 145 35.82 -2.41 -13.88
N GLU A 146 34.69 -3.08 -13.78
CA GLU A 146 34.32 -4.27 -14.54
C GLU A 146 32.88 -4.15 -14.98
N THR A 147 32.57 -4.55 -16.22
CA THR A 147 31.20 -4.59 -16.75
C THR A 147 31.03 -5.82 -17.64
N ASN A 148 29.86 -6.44 -17.57
CA ASN A 148 29.45 -7.53 -18.44
C ASN A 148 28.05 -7.21 -18.99
N ARG A 149 28.00 -6.66 -20.21
CA ARG A 149 26.79 -6.21 -20.91
C ARG A 149 25.91 -5.29 -20.04
N LEU A 150 26.54 -4.46 -19.21
CA LEU A 150 25.86 -3.60 -18.26
C LEU A 150 25.10 -2.49 -19.00
N LYS A 151 23.78 -2.42 -18.81
CA LYS A 151 22.93 -1.31 -19.25
C LYS A 151 22.28 -0.64 -18.04
N VAL A 152 22.30 0.68 -18.05
CA VAL A 152 21.81 1.50 -16.95
C VAL A 152 20.76 2.48 -17.48
N ASP A 153 19.61 2.52 -16.83
CA ASP A 153 18.60 3.56 -17.05
C ASP A 153 18.95 4.78 -16.19
N GLU A 154 19.33 5.85 -16.86
CA GLU A 154 19.72 7.14 -16.25
C GLU A 154 18.62 8.22 -16.42
N SER A 155 17.37 7.81 -16.69
CA SER A 155 16.25 8.73 -16.96
C SER A 155 15.98 9.71 -15.82
N ASN A 156 16.26 9.32 -14.58
CA ASN A 156 16.13 10.20 -13.41
C ASN A 156 17.11 11.39 -13.44
N LEU A 157 18.23 11.25 -14.15
CA LEU A 157 19.27 12.29 -14.26
C LEU A 157 19.19 13.02 -15.60
N THR A 158 19.03 12.27 -16.71
CA THR A 158 19.09 12.82 -18.07
C THR A 158 17.73 13.17 -18.66
N GLY A 159 16.65 12.59 -18.14
CA GLY A 159 15.29 12.67 -18.70
C GLY A 159 15.07 11.75 -19.91
N GLU A 160 16.08 11.01 -20.37
CA GLU A 160 15.97 10.09 -21.50
C GLU A 160 15.69 8.66 -21.01
N SER A 161 14.64 8.02 -21.50
CA SER A 161 14.18 6.70 -21.06
C SER A 161 14.87 5.50 -21.71
N VAL A 162 15.88 5.73 -22.57
CA VAL A 162 16.61 4.65 -23.25
C VAL A 162 17.81 4.24 -22.39
N PRO A 163 17.90 2.97 -21.95
CA PRO A 163 19.05 2.50 -21.18
C PRO A 163 20.36 2.64 -21.93
N VAL A 164 21.39 3.15 -21.27
CA VAL A 164 22.73 3.40 -21.81
C VAL A 164 23.62 2.19 -21.50
N GLU A 165 24.31 1.68 -22.52
CA GLU A 165 25.33 0.64 -22.33
C GLU A 165 26.58 1.24 -21.70
N LYS A 166 27.08 0.64 -20.62
CA LYS A 166 28.21 1.14 -19.84
C LYS A 166 29.43 0.24 -20.01
N SER A 167 30.58 0.88 -20.23
CA SER A 167 31.90 0.25 -20.36
C SER A 167 32.77 0.51 -19.11
N PRO A 168 33.82 -0.28 -18.87
CA PRO A 168 34.77 0.01 -17.80
C PRO A 168 35.38 1.41 -17.95
N LYS A 169 35.56 2.12 -16.85
CA LYS A 169 36.01 3.52 -16.68
C LYS A 169 34.93 4.58 -16.88
N GLU A 170 33.73 4.21 -17.28
CA GLU A 170 32.59 5.13 -17.33
C GLU A 170 31.98 5.32 -15.94
N GLU A 171 31.29 6.44 -15.78
CA GLU A 171 30.56 6.76 -14.54
C GLU A 171 29.16 6.15 -14.59
N ALA A 172 28.71 5.67 -13.42
CA ALA A 172 27.35 5.27 -13.16
C ALA A 172 26.83 6.08 -11.97
N TYR A 173 25.67 6.69 -12.13
CA TYR A 173 25.18 7.72 -11.21
C TYR A 173 24.20 7.16 -10.19
N MET A 174 24.27 7.73 -8.98
CA MET A 174 23.30 7.45 -7.91
C MET A 174 21.86 7.60 -8.43
N ASP A 175 20.96 6.76 -7.92
CA ASP A 175 19.53 6.77 -8.26
C ASP A 175 19.18 6.28 -9.68
N SER A 176 20.17 5.81 -10.45
CA SER A 176 19.97 5.11 -11.74
C SER A 176 19.75 3.61 -11.50
N ASN A 177 19.13 2.93 -12.48
CA ASN A 177 18.74 1.53 -12.35
C ASN A 177 19.49 0.63 -13.33
N VAL A 178 20.01 -0.50 -12.88
CA VAL A 178 20.60 -1.54 -13.74
C VAL A 178 19.48 -2.31 -14.43
N THR A 179 19.39 -2.18 -15.75
CA THR A 179 18.34 -2.83 -16.56
C THR A 179 18.78 -4.13 -17.22
N LEU A 180 20.07 -4.34 -17.37
CA LEU A 180 20.64 -5.57 -17.94
C LEU A 180 22.08 -5.73 -17.52
N GLY A 181 22.53 -6.98 -17.33
CA GLY A 181 23.91 -7.33 -17.07
C GLY A 181 24.38 -7.08 -15.64
N ASN A 182 25.69 -7.08 -15.43
CA ASN A 182 26.29 -6.87 -14.13
C ASN A 182 27.59 -6.06 -14.23
N GLY A 183 28.04 -5.51 -13.10
CA GLY A 183 29.26 -4.72 -13.06
C GLY A 183 29.81 -4.52 -11.65
N VAL A 184 31.05 -4.05 -11.57
CA VAL A 184 31.69 -3.68 -10.32
C VAL A 184 32.18 -2.24 -10.45
N GLY A 185 31.91 -1.40 -9.44
CA GLY A 185 32.31 0.00 -9.43
C GLY A 185 32.90 0.45 -8.11
N ILE A 186 33.69 1.51 -8.15
CA ILE A 186 34.26 2.18 -6.97
C ILE A 186 33.43 3.43 -6.69
N VAL A 187 33.01 3.64 -5.42
CA VAL A 187 32.27 4.84 -5.01
C VAL A 187 33.15 6.07 -5.15
N THR A 188 32.70 7.04 -5.92
CA THR A 188 33.39 8.30 -6.20
C THR A 188 32.81 9.49 -5.46
N ALA A 189 31.50 9.50 -5.22
CA ALA A 189 30.78 10.53 -4.48
C ALA A 189 29.59 9.90 -3.72
N ILE A 190 29.23 10.50 -2.57
CA ILE A 190 28.12 10.06 -1.70
C ILE A 190 27.21 11.23 -1.35
N GLY A 191 25.96 10.95 -1.05
CA GLY A 191 24.96 11.90 -0.56
C GLY A 191 24.82 13.17 -1.42
N MET A 192 24.96 14.34 -0.81
CA MET A 192 24.79 15.64 -1.52
C MET A 192 25.89 15.93 -2.55
N ASP A 193 27.04 15.25 -2.48
CA ASP A 193 28.15 15.45 -3.43
C ASP A 193 27.94 14.66 -4.74
N THR A 194 26.95 13.75 -4.80
CA THR A 194 26.56 13.00 -6.00
C THR A 194 25.93 13.92 -7.05
N SER A 195 25.88 13.46 -8.29
CA SER A 195 25.24 14.18 -9.40
C SER A 195 23.78 14.48 -9.12
N ILE A 196 23.02 13.50 -8.57
CA ILE A 196 21.63 13.72 -8.16
C ILE A 196 21.51 14.58 -6.90
N GLY A 197 22.47 14.50 -5.99
CA GLY A 197 22.53 15.34 -4.80
C GLY A 197 22.63 16.84 -5.13
N LYS A 198 23.47 17.20 -6.12
CA LYS A 198 23.60 18.57 -6.64
C LYS A 198 22.33 19.06 -7.31
N ILE A 199 21.62 18.20 -8.03
CA ILE A 199 20.32 18.51 -8.64
C ILE A 199 19.25 18.68 -7.55
N ALA A 200 19.23 17.80 -6.54
CA ALA A 200 18.28 17.88 -5.44
C ALA A 200 18.42 19.15 -4.60
N GLU A 201 19.60 19.76 -4.55
CA GLU A 201 19.82 21.06 -3.90
C GLU A 201 19.12 22.21 -4.66
N VAL A 202 19.03 22.10 -6.00
CA VAL A 202 18.40 23.11 -6.87
C VAL A 202 16.89 22.89 -6.98
N ILE A 203 16.45 21.61 -7.07
CA ILE A 203 15.03 21.23 -7.25
C ILE A 203 14.48 20.77 -5.89
N GLN A 204 14.22 21.71 -5.01
CA GLN A 204 13.43 21.46 -3.79
C GLN A 204 11.94 21.47 -4.13
N GLU A 205 11.44 20.48 -4.88
CA GLU A 205 10.02 20.32 -5.12
C GLU A 205 9.26 20.08 -3.80
N GLU A 206 8.23 20.87 -3.60
CA GLU A 206 7.24 20.60 -2.54
C GLU A 206 6.55 19.27 -2.83
N LYS A 207 6.50 18.39 -1.86
CA LYS A 207 5.70 17.15 -1.96
C LYS A 207 4.27 17.54 -2.27
N GLY A 208 3.79 17.21 -3.47
CA GLY A 208 2.44 17.52 -3.89
C GLY A 208 1.40 16.89 -2.93
N GLU A 209 0.34 17.66 -2.65
CA GLU A 209 -0.81 17.18 -1.87
C GLU A 209 -1.48 15.99 -2.55
N THR A 210 -1.99 15.05 -1.75
CA THR A 210 -2.79 13.93 -2.27
C THR A 210 -4.10 14.43 -2.88
N PRO A 211 -4.70 13.72 -3.85
CA PRO A 211 -6.03 14.09 -4.38
C PRO A 211 -7.09 14.22 -3.29
N LEU A 212 -7.02 13.40 -2.25
CA LEU A 212 -7.93 13.52 -1.11
C LEU A 212 -7.68 14.80 -0.32
N GLN A 213 -6.41 15.15 -0.06
CA GLN A 213 -6.06 16.43 0.56
C GLN A 213 -6.56 17.60 -0.29
N LYS A 214 -6.34 17.57 -1.62
CA LYS A 214 -6.87 18.57 -2.55
C LYS A 214 -8.39 18.66 -2.55
N LYS A 215 -9.09 17.50 -2.47
CA LYS A 215 -10.56 17.47 -2.36
C LYS A 215 -11.03 18.04 -1.02
N MET A 216 -10.33 17.73 0.08
CA MET A 216 -10.63 18.28 1.41
C MET A 216 -10.33 19.77 1.49
N ASP A 217 -9.24 20.22 0.91
CA ASP A 217 -8.89 21.65 0.76
C ASP A 217 -9.93 22.41 -0.06
N LYS A 218 -10.38 21.83 -1.18
CA LYS A 218 -11.48 22.40 -1.98
C LYS A 218 -12.78 22.45 -1.19
N LEU A 219 -13.09 21.44 -0.38
CA LEU A 219 -14.23 21.44 0.51
C LEU A 219 -14.11 22.55 1.55
N GLY A 220 -12.96 22.63 2.23
CA GLY A 220 -12.68 23.70 3.22
C GLY A 220 -12.85 25.09 2.62
N LYS A 221 -12.27 25.34 1.44
CA LYS A 221 -12.43 26.58 0.68
C LYS A 221 -13.89 26.87 0.31
N THR A 222 -14.63 25.85 -0.13
CA THR A 222 -16.05 26.00 -0.47
C THR A 222 -16.88 26.36 0.77
N LEU A 223 -16.67 25.68 1.89
CA LEU A 223 -17.33 25.97 3.15
C LEU A 223 -16.96 27.37 3.65
N SER A 224 -15.70 27.77 3.55
CA SER A 224 -15.25 29.12 3.91
C SER A 224 -15.90 30.20 3.06
N VAL A 225 -16.03 29.99 1.76
CA VAL A 225 -16.74 30.97 0.87
C VAL A 225 -18.22 31.09 1.25
N ILE A 226 -18.90 29.95 1.49
CA ILE A 226 -20.30 29.96 1.96
C ILE A 226 -20.39 30.68 3.29
N ALA A 227 -19.48 30.44 4.21
CA ALA A 227 -19.41 31.11 5.51
C ALA A 227 -19.28 32.61 5.36
N ILE A 228 -18.36 33.09 4.54
CA ILE A 228 -18.16 34.53 4.28
C ILE A 228 -19.43 35.15 3.71
N ILE A 229 -20.10 34.53 2.75
CA ILE A 229 -21.37 35.03 2.18
C ILE A 229 -22.43 35.14 3.27
N VAL A 230 -22.56 34.10 4.12
CA VAL A 230 -23.56 34.13 5.22
C VAL A 230 -23.18 35.16 6.30
N CYS A 231 -21.89 35.29 6.64
CA CYS A 231 -21.39 36.33 7.57
C CYS A 231 -21.74 37.75 7.07
N VAL A 232 -21.46 38.04 5.80
CA VAL A 232 -21.77 39.34 5.20
C VAL A 232 -23.27 39.57 5.17
N PHE A 233 -24.05 38.54 4.82
CA PHE A 233 -25.53 38.65 4.85
C PHE A 233 -26.06 38.96 6.26
N ILE A 234 -25.66 38.23 7.28
CA ILE A 234 -26.06 38.43 8.65
C ILE A 234 -25.58 39.80 9.17
N PHE A 235 -24.33 40.20 8.87
CA PHE A 235 -23.80 41.50 9.25
C PHE A 235 -24.66 42.63 8.69
N ILE A 236 -25.00 42.60 7.42
CA ILE A 236 -25.87 43.61 6.79
C ILE A 236 -27.29 43.54 7.38
N PHE A 237 -27.85 42.33 7.58
CA PHE A 237 -29.19 42.13 8.10
C PHE A 237 -29.34 42.67 9.52
N GLU A 238 -28.37 42.41 10.41
CA GLU A 238 -28.41 42.95 11.81
C GLU A 238 -28.20 44.44 11.86
N LEU A 239 -27.36 45.02 10.99
CA LEU A 239 -27.24 46.47 10.85
C LEU A 239 -28.58 47.14 10.47
N PHE A 240 -29.33 46.54 9.52
CA PHE A 240 -30.67 47.02 9.16
C PHE A 240 -31.68 46.94 10.32
N ARG A 241 -31.46 46.02 11.26
CA ARG A 241 -32.24 45.92 12.49
C ARG A 241 -31.87 46.94 13.56
N GLY A 242 -30.83 47.74 13.32
CA GLY A 242 -30.40 48.76 14.29
C GLY A 242 -29.55 48.19 15.44
N ILE A 243 -29.04 46.98 15.33
CA ILE A 243 -28.14 46.39 16.31
C ILE A 243 -26.79 47.14 16.27
N PRO A 244 -26.15 47.43 17.42
CA PRO A 244 -24.86 48.11 17.46
C PRO A 244 -23.81 47.39 16.61
N ILE A 245 -23.00 48.15 15.87
CA ILE A 245 -22.03 47.63 14.92
C ILE A 245 -21.07 46.62 15.56
N VAL A 246 -20.74 46.79 16.82
CA VAL A 246 -19.82 45.88 17.54
C VAL A 246 -20.48 44.53 17.84
N GLU A 247 -21.74 44.53 18.27
CA GLU A 247 -22.50 43.28 18.50
C GLU A 247 -22.71 42.53 17.19
N THR A 248 -23.04 43.23 16.11
CA THR A 248 -23.16 42.68 14.76
C THR A 248 -21.84 42.09 14.28
N PHE A 249 -20.71 42.76 14.54
CA PHE A 249 -19.38 42.26 14.20
C PHE A 249 -19.05 40.98 14.99
N LEU A 250 -19.33 40.93 16.30
CA LEU A 250 -19.13 39.75 17.13
C LEU A 250 -20.00 38.58 16.68
N THR A 251 -21.22 38.82 16.21
CA THR A 251 -22.10 37.80 15.62
C THR A 251 -21.47 37.24 14.33
N ALA A 252 -21.00 38.13 13.46
CA ALA A 252 -20.33 37.71 12.21
C ALA A 252 -19.05 36.89 12.47
N VAL A 253 -18.24 37.31 13.45
CA VAL A 253 -17.06 36.55 13.91
C VAL A 253 -17.45 35.18 14.45
N SER A 254 -18.49 35.11 15.29
CA SER A 254 -19.02 33.85 15.82
C SER A 254 -19.43 32.90 14.70
N LEU A 255 -20.09 33.42 13.68
CA LEU A 255 -20.52 32.66 12.52
C LEU A 255 -19.32 32.15 11.68
N ALA A 256 -18.29 32.98 11.49
CA ALA A 256 -17.07 32.59 10.78
C ALA A 256 -16.35 31.43 11.51
N VAL A 257 -16.22 31.52 12.84
CA VAL A 257 -15.66 30.47 13.68
C VAL A 257 -16.45 29.16 13.57
N ALA A 258 -17.80 29.26 13.59
CA ALA A 258 -18.66 28.07 13.47
C ALA A 258 -18.56 27.36 12.13
N ALA A 259 -18.16 28.06 11.08
CA ALA A 259 -18.21 27.59 9.71
C ALA A 259 -16.95 26.86 9.24
N ILE A 260 -15.80 27.10 9.88
CA ILE A 260 -14.50 26.58 9.46
C ILE A 260 -14.18 25.29 10.23
N PRO A 261 -14.07 24.12 9.53
CA PRO A 261 -13.72 22.86 10.19
C PRO A 261 -12.20 22.73 10.37
N GLU A 262 -11.61 23.44 11.33
CA GLU A 262 -10.15 23.50 11.56
C GLU A 262 -9.50 22.14 11.80
N GLY A 263 -10.18 21.23 12.50
CA GLY A 263 -9.66 19.90 12.82
C GLY A 263 -9.59 18.91 11.63
N LEU A 264 -10.26 19.20 10.51
CA LEU A 264 -10.44 18.25 9.42
C LEU A 264 -9.13 17.78 8.76
N PRO A 265 -8.19 18.66 8.36
CA PRO A 265 -6.92 18.24 7.75
C PRO A 265 -6.06 17.42 8.72
N ALA A 266 -5.97 17.83 9.98
CA ALA A 266 -5.17 17.14 11.00
C ALA A 266 -5.71 15.74 11.30
N VAL A 267 -7.03 15.58 11.46
CA VAL A 267 -7.66 14.26 11.68
C VAL A 267 -7.50 13.36 10.46
N LEU A 268 -7.60 13.92 9.24
CA LEU A 268 -7.38 13.17 8.00
C LEU A 268 -5.96 12.60 7.95
N THR A 269 -4.94 13.43 8.14
CA THR A 269 -3.55 13.04 8.10
C THR A 269 -3.23 12.00 9.18
N LEU A 270 -3.73 12.19 10.40
CA LEU A 270 -3.59 11.23 11.48
C LEU A 270 -4.24 9.88 11.15
N THR A 271 -5.46 9.90 10.59
CA THR A 271 -6.17 8.66 10.19
C THR A 271 -5.41 7.89 9.12
N LEU A 272 -4.88 8.57 8.11
CA LEU A 272 -4.06 7.97 7.06
C LEU A 272 -2.75 7.40 7.63
N ALA A 273 -2.06 8.15 8.51
CA ALA A 273 -0.81 7.71 9.13
C ALA A 273 -1.00 6.47 10.01
N LEU A 274 -2.05 6.43 10.84
CA LEU A 274 -2.40 5.25 11.64
C LEU A 274 -2.82 4.07 10.76
N GLY A 275 -3.51 4.34 9.66
CA GLY A 275 -3.83 3.34 8.65
C GLY A 275 -2.60 2.70 8.02
N MET A 276 -1.62 3.49 7.60
CA MET A 276 -0.34 3.01 7.07
C MET A 276 0.43 2.19 8.11
N GLN A 277 0.47 2.63 9.37
CA GLN A 277 1.09 1.86 10.45
C GLN A 277 0.43 0.48 10.62
N GLN A 278 -0.89 0.41 10.48
CA GLN A 278 -1.61 -0.86 10.54
C GLN A 278 -1.31 -1.76 9.34
N LEU A 279 -1.19 -1.19 8.14
CA LEU A 279 -0.79 -1.90 6.92
C LEU A 279 0.62 -2.49 7.07
N THR A 280 1.57 -1.70 7.57
CA THR A 280 2.95 -2.17 7.83
C THR A 280 2.98 -3.36 8.81
N LYS A 281 2.16 -3.34 9.87
CA LYS A 281 2.01 -4.49 10.79
C LYS A 281 1.44 -5.75 10.12
N SER A 282 0.81 -5.59 8.96
CA SER A 282 0.24 -6.66 8.14
C SER A 282 1.13 -6.97 6.92
N ASN A 283 2.43 -6.74 7.00
CA ASN A 283 3.44 -6.97 5.95
C ASN A 283 3.23 -6.16 4.65
N ALA A 284 2.43 -5.09 4.68
CA ALA A 284 2.22 -4.20 3.54
C ALA A 284 2.81 -2.82 3.84
N ILE A 285 3.96 -2.49 3.27
CA ILE A 285 4.60 -1.18 3.40
C ILE A 285 4.03 -0.27 2.32
N VAL A 286 3.32 0.77 2.70
CA VAL A 286 2.81 1.79 1.76
C VAL A 286 3.79 2.96 1.70
N ARG A 287 4.25 3.31 0.52
CA ARG A 287 5.23 4.38 0.27
C ARG A 287 4.60 5.75 0.10
N ARG A 288 3.36 5.80 -0.38
CA ARG A 288 2.62 7.05 -0.65
C ARG A 288 1.29 7.07 0.09
N LEU A 289 0.99 8.17 0.79
CA LEU A 289 -0.29 8.37 1.49
C LEU A 289 -1.50 8.20 0.58
N LEU A 290 -1.37 8.62 -0.68
CA LEU A 290 -2.41 8.54 -1.70
C LEU A 290 -2.86 7.09 -1.94
N SER A 291 -1.93 6.15 -1.94
CA SER A 291 -2.21 4.76 -2.30
C SER A 291 -3.12 4.05 -1.29
N VAL A 292 -3.16 4.53 -0.03
CA VAL A 292 -4.09 4.01 1.00
C VAL A 292 -5.56 4.27 0.63
N GLU A 293 -5.85 5.46 0.10
CA GLU A 293 -7.20 5.82 -0.37
C GLU A 293 -7.59 4.97 -1.59
N THR A 294 -6.67 4.90 -2.55
CA THR A 294 -6.90 4.20 -3.82
C THR A 294 -7.09 2.70 -3.60
N LEU A 295 -6.37 2.10 -2.63
CA LEU A 295 -6.54 0.69 -2.22
C LEU A 295 -7.99 0.36 -1.84
N GLY A 296 -8.64 1.23 -1.08
CA GLY A 296 -10.04 1.05 -0.67
C GLY A 296 -11.03 1.03 -1.82
N SER A 297 -10.68 1.67 -2.94
CA SER A 297 -11.50 1.80 -4.14
C SER A 297 -11.11 0.83 -5.26
N CYS A 298 -10.13 -0.06 -5.05
CA CYS A 298 -9.64 -1.01 -6.05
C CYS A 298 -10.78 -1.87 -6.62
N THR A 299 -10.88 -1.93 -7.97
CA THR A 299 -11.89 -2.69 -8.71
C THR A 299 -11.31 -3.89 -9.45
N VAL A 300 -10.02 -3.81 -9.85
CA VAL A 300 -9.32 -4.87 -10.58
C VAL A 300 -7.93 -5.08 -9.99
N ILE A 301 -7.56 -6.33 -9.75
CA ILE A 301 -6.19 -6.74 -9.43
C ILE A 301 -5.62 -7.48 -10.64
N CYS A 302 -4.57 -6.93 -11.25
CA CYS A 302 -3.75 -7.59 -12.25
C CYS A 302 -2.55 -8.20 -11.54
N SER A 303 -2.53 -9.52 -11.38
CA SER A 303 -1.49 -10.22 -10.64
C SER A 303 -0.55 -10.97 -11.57
N ASP A 304 0.74 -10.79 -11.37
CA ASP A 304 1.72 -11.72 -11.94
C ASP A 304 1.52 -13.11 -11.31
N LYS A 305 1.84 -14.17 -12.05
CA LYS A 305 1.72 -15.54 -11.57
C LYS A 305 2.88 -15.90 -10.63
N THR A 306 4.11 -15.75 -11.14
CA THR A 306 5.32 -16.26 -10.50
C THR A 306 5.67 -15.45 -9.25
N GLY A 307 5.94 -16.14 -8.14
CA GLY A 307 6.31 -15.48 -6.89
C GLY A 307 5.17 -14.74 -6.16
N THR A 308 4.07 -14.41 -6.85
CA THR A 308 2.88 -13.75 -6.28
C THR A 308 1.76 -14.74 -5.98
N LEU A 309 1.25 -15.43 -7.00
CA LEU A 309 0.19 -16.43 -6.88
C LEU A 309 0.76 -17.83 -6.62
N THR A 310 2.00 -18.08 -7.03
CA THR A 310 2.72 -19.34 -6.88
C THR A 310 3.94 -19.19 -5.97
N GLU A 311 4.49 -20.31 -5.51
CA GLU A 311 5.61 -20.34 -4.55
C GLU A 311 6.95 -19.90 -5.16
N ASN A 312 7.04 -19.77 -6.50
CA ASN A 312 8.28 -19.59 -7.24
C ASN A 312 9.31 -20.71 -6.95
N LYS A 313 8.80 -21.91 -6.75
CA LYS A 313 9.58 -23.09 -6.40
C LYS A 313 9.03 -24.31 -7.13
N MET A 314 9.83 -24.86 -8.05
CA MET A 314 9.42 -26.06 -8.76
C MET A 314 9.32 -27.23 -7.79
N THR A 315 8.22 -28.00 -7.87
CA THR A 315 7.98 -29.22 -7.08
C THR A 315 7.41 -30.33 -7.94
N VAL A 316 7.74 -31.57 -7.61
CA VAL A 316 7.10 -32.75 -8.23
C VAL A 316 5.71 -32.90 -7.63
N ARG A 317 4.68 -32.82 -8.47
CA ARG A 317 3.28 -32.93 -8.05
C ARG A 317 2.64 -34.27 -8.41
N ASP A 318 3.09 -34.87 -9.53
CA ASP A 318 2.60 -36.17 -9.99
C ASP A 318 3.78 -37.01 -10.54
N ALA A 319 3.74 -38.30 -10.37
CA ALA A 319 4.75 -39.20 -10.87
C ALA A 319 4.09 -40.50 -11.32
N PHE A 320 4.52 -41.01 -12.49
CA PHE A 320 4.07 -42.29 -13.04
C PHE A 320 5.27 -43.18 -13.27
N PHE A 321 5.47 -44.18 -12.43
CA PHE A 321 6.64 -45.08 -12.50
C PHE A 321 6.26 -46.51 -12.81
N TYR A 322 6.97 -47.13 -13.77
CA TYR A 322 7.01 -48.56 -13.96
C TYR A 322 7.93 -49.20 -12.92
N ASN A 323 9.09 -48.57 -12.64
CA ASN A 323 9.98 -48.94 -11.54
C ASN A 323 10.33 -47.72 -10.69
N GLU A 324 9.62 -47.58 -9.56
CA GLU A 324 9.77 -46.43 -8.67
C GLU A 324 11.18 -46.30 -8.09
N ASN A 325 11.73 -47.39 -7.55
CA ASN A 325 13.07 -47.36 -6.95
C ASN A 325 14.13 -46.90 -7.94
N LYS A 326 14.06 -47.46 -9.19
CA LYS A 326 15.02 -47.10 -10.23
C LYS A 326 14.82 -45.68 -10.72
N SER A 327 13.59 -45.22 -10.83
CA SER A 327 13.27 -43.84 -11.21
C SER A 327 13.79 -42.83 -10.18
N LEU A 328 13.63 -43.08 -8.87
CA LEU A 328 14.15 -42.25 -7.80
C LEU A 328 15.68 -42.21 -7.77
N GLU A 329 16.33 -43.35 -7.99
CA GLU A 329 17.79 -43.42 -8.14
C GLU A 329 18.28 -42.56 -9.32
N ILE A 330 17.62 -42.66 -10.49
CA ILE A 330 17.95 -41.84 -11.66
C ILE A 330 17.74 -40.36 -11.40
N ASN A 331 16.64 -39.98 -10.79
CA ASN A 331 16.35 -38.60 -10.44
C ASN A 331 17.41 -37.96 -9.52
N ALA A 332 17.97 -38.75 -8.61
CA ALA A 332 19.02 -38.29 -7.71
C ALA A 332 20.38 -38.19 -8.41
N LEU A 333 20.76 -39.21 -9.20
CA LEU A 333 22.09 -39.30 -9.82
C LEU A 333 22.23 -38.49 -11.10
N CYS A 334 21.22 -38.53 -12.01
CA CYS A 334 21.19 -37.73 -13.23
C CYS A 334 20.76 -36.30 -12.92
N ASN A 335 21.57 -35.58 -12.13
CA ASN A 335 21.18 -34.30 -11.55
C ASN A 335 22.40 -33.43 -11.24
N ASN A 336 22.35 -32.12 -11.58
CA ASN A 336 23.42 -31.18 -11.32
C ASN A 336 23.14 -30.28 -10.12
N SER A 337 21.92 -30.28 -9.59
CA SER A 337 21.56 -29.52 -8.38
C SER A 337 22.06 -30.23 -7.11
N THR A 338 22.20 -29.45 -6.03
CA THR A 338 22.54 -29.92 -4.69
C THR A 338 21.57 -29.35 -3.67
N ILE A 339 21.44 -30.03 -2.52
CA ILE A 339 20.62 -29.51 -1.41
C ILE A 339 21.55 -29.23 -0.24
N ARG A 340 21.61 -27.96 0.23
CA ARG A 340 22.36 -27.54 1.42
C ARG A 340 21.44 -26.80 2.37
N ASP A 341 21.45 -27.16 3.64
CA ASP A 341 20.59 -26.56 4.67
C ASP A 341 19.10 -26.51 4.29
N GLY A 342 18.61 -27.56 3.60
CA GLY A 342 17.23 -27.66 3.12
C GLY A 342 16.90 -26.78 1.91
N LYS A 343 17.87 -26.04 1.36
CA LYS A 343 17.72 -25.23 0.15
C LYS A 343 18.35 -25.92 -1.06
N THR A 344 17.65 -25.90 -2.17
CA THR A 344 18.13 -26.38 -3.46
C THR A 344 19.03 -25.33 -4.11
N ILE A 345 20.20 -25.74 -4.61
CA ILE A 345 21.16 -24.93 -5.35
C ILE A 345 21.34 -25.56 -6.72
N GLY A 346 21.11 -24.82 -7.80
CA GLY A 346 21.20 -25.28 -9.19
C GLY A 346 19.90 -25.01 -9.96
N ASP A 347 19.70 -25.72 -11.07
CA ASP A 347 18.48 -25.58 -11.89
C ASP A 347 17.23 -25.96 -11.08
N PRO A 348 16.14 -25.12 -11.10
CA PRO A 348 14.93 -25.37 -10.32
C PRO A 348 14.22 -26.69 -10.66
N THR A 349 14.25 -27.12 -11.93
CA THR A 349 13.66 -28.39 -12.38
C THR A 349 14.43 -29.57 -11.83
N ASP A 350 15.77 -29.51 -11.91
CA ASP A 350 16.67 -30.51 -11.36
C ASP A 350 16.52 -30.58 -9.84
N GLY A 351 16.46 -29.44 -9.19
CA GLY A 351 16.24 -29.34 -7.75
C GLY A 351 14.93 -29.97 -7.29
N ALA A 352 13.85 -29.81 -8.04
CA ALA A 352 12.56 -30.41 -7.74
C ALA A 352 12.60 -31.94 -7.72
N VAL A 353 13.19 -32.53 -8.76
CA VAL A 353 13.30 -34.03 -8.84
C VAL A 353 14.29 -34.58 -7.83
N LEU A 354 15.39 -33.86 -7.52
CA LEU A 354 16.34 -34.24 -6.47
C LEU A 354 15.67 -34.24 -5.10
N LYS A 355 14.93 -33.17 -4.78
CA LYS A 355 14.19 -33.04 -3.52
C LYS A 355 13.15 -34.13 -3.36
N TYR A 356 12.42 -34.46 -4.43
CA TYR A 356 11.45 -35.53 -4.44
C TYR A 356 12.10 -36.90 -4.16
N SER A 357 13.27 -37.19 -4.76
CA SER A 357 14.02 -38.41 -4.48
C SER A 357 14.51 -38.46 -3.03
N GLN A 358 15.04 -37.36 -2.50
CA GLN A 358 15.50 -37.25 -1.11
C GLN A 358 14.35 -37.44 -0.10
N ASP A 359 13.17 -36.89 -0.37
CA ASP A 359 11.96 -37.04 0.48
C ASP A 359 11.48 -38.52 0.48
N ASN A 360 11.86 -39.29 -0.53
CA ASN A 360 11.63 -40.76 -0.60
C ASN A 360 12.87 -41.59 -0.17
N ASN A 361 13.80 -40.98 0.56
CA ASN A 361 15.01 -41.62 1.12
C ASN A 361 16.07 -42.01 0.10
N TYR A 362 16.12 -41.38 -1.09
CA TYR A 362 17.19 -41.56 -2.07
C TYR A 362 18.12 -40.35 -2.04
N PHE A 363 19.19 -40.43 -1.22
CA PHE A 363 20.15 -39.33 -1.06
C PHE A 363 21.21 -39.41 -2.14
N LYS A 364 21.48 -38.29 -2.80
CA LYS A 364 22.42 -38.20 -3.92
C LYS A 364 23.83 -38.54 -3.50
N GLU A 365 24.26 -38.11 -2.33
CA GLU A 365 25.57 -38.34 -1.78
C GLU A 365 25.85 -39.86 -1.60
N ASP A 366 24.92 -40.56 -0.95
CA ASP A 366 25.03 -41.99 -0.71
C ASP A 366 25.04 -42.79 -2.03
N LEU A 367 24.23 -42.36 -2.98
CA LEU A 367 24.17 -43.00 -4.30
C LEU A 367 25.42 -42.72 -5.16
N GLN A 368 26.05 -41.55 -5.05
CA GLN A 368 27.29 -41.23 -5.74
C GLN A 368 28.49 -41.99 -5.18
N GLU A 369 28.50 -42.33 -3.89
CA GLU A 369 29.50 -43.22 -3.33
C GLU A 369 29.39 -44.65 -3.94
N LYS A 370 28.15 -45.12 -4.18
CA LYS A 370 27.89 -46.44 -4.77
C LYS A 370 28.08 -46.46 -6.28
N PHE A 371 27.72 -45.38 -6.96
CA PHE A 371 27.80 -45.21 -8.42
C PHE A 371 28.53 -43.90 -8.75
N PRO A 372 29.87 -43.89 -8.69
CA PRO A 372 30.63 -42.66 -9.01
C PRO A 372 30.36 -42.19 -10.43
N ARG A 373 30.14 -40.88 -10.60
CA ARG A 373 29.97 -40.26 -11.92
C ARG A 373 31.32 -40.20 -12.66
N VAL A 374 31.32 -40.66 -13.88
CA VAL A 374 32.53 -40.72 -14.76
C VAL A 374 32.46 -39.64 -15.83
N ASP A 375 31.24 -39.43 -16.40
CA ASP A 375 31.06 -38.50 -17.51
C ASP A 375 29.64 -37.94 -17.54
N GLU A 376 29.45 -36.86 -18.29
CA GLU A 376 28.17 -36.19 -18.45
C GLU A 376 28.00 -35.67 -19.88
N ILE A 377 26.81 -35.90 -20.44
CA ILE A 377 26.34 -35.18 -21.62
C ILE A 377 25.30 -34.13 -21.14
N PRO A 378 25.68 -32.85 -21.07
CA PRO A 378 24.83 -31.84 -20.46
C PRO A 378 23.54 -31.63 -21.22
N LEU A 379 22.54 -30.97 -20.53
CA LEU A 379 21.28 -30.58 -21.16
C LEU A 379 21.56 -29.62 -22.32
N ASP A 380 21.03 -29.97 -23.48
CA ASP A 380 21.05 -29.13 -24.69
C ASP A 380 19.64 -28.90 -25.18
N SER A 381 19.33 -27.62 -25.53
CA SER A 381 17.99 -27.20 -25.95
C SER A 381 17.54 -27.85 -27.27
N SER A 382 18.48 -28.25 -28.13
CA SER A 382 18.18 -28.99 -29.39
C SER A 382 17.89 -30.47 -29.12
N ARG A 383 18.64 -31.10 -28.22
CA ARG A 383 18.45 -32.50 -27.82
C ARG A 383 17.32 -32.68 -26.81
N LYS A 384 17.06 -31.67 -25.97
CA LYS A 384 16.08 -31.66 -24.89
C LYS A 384 16.20 -32.81 -23.88
N MET A 385 17.43 -33.28 -23.64
CA MET A 385 17.75 -34.36 -22.72
C MET A 385 19.13 -34.15 -22.10
N MET A 386 19.33 -34.74 -20.92
CA MET A 386 20.58 -34.79 -20.16
C MET A 386 20.92 -36.25 -19.84
N THR A 387 22.20 -36.59 -19.88
CA THR A 387 22.67 -37.95 -19.58
C THR A 387 23.87 -37.86 -18.65
N THR A 388 23.91 -38.74 -17.65
CA THR A 388 25.06 -38.92 -16.76
C THR A 388 25.49 -40.38 -16.82
N ILE A 389 26.81 -40.63 -16.78
CA ILE A 389 27.42 -41.96 -16.87
C ILE A 389 28.13 -42.25 -15.56
N HIS A 390 27.86 -43.40 -14.99
CA HIS A 390 28.33 -43.80 -13.67
C HIS A 390 29.01 -45.18 -13.72
N GLU A 391 30.02 -45.41 -12.87
CA GLU A 391 30.60 -46.71 -12.67
C GLU A 391 29.62 -47.66 -11.96
N ASN A 392 29.52 -48.91 -12.44
CA ASN A 392 28.71 -49.95 -11.82
C ASN A 392 29.46 -51.32 -11.93
N GLY A 393 30.50 -51.49 -11.14
CA GLY A 393 31.39 -52.62 -11.19
C GLY A 393 32.21 -52.65 -12.49
N GLU A 394 32.09 -53.74 -13.31
CA GLU A 394 32.76 -53.88 -14.59
C GLU A 394 31.99 -53.20 -15.76
N LYS A 395 30.83 -52.60 -15.49
CA LYS A 395 29.93 -51.97 -16.46
C LYS A 395 29.70 -50.50 -16.13
N TYR A 396 29.14 -49.76 -17.08
CA TYR A 396 28.69 -48.40 -16.90
C TYR A 396 27.17 -48.33 -16.83
N LEU A 397 26.68 -47.51 -15.92
CA LEU A 397 25.28 -47.20 -15.78
C LEU A 397 25.03 -45.82 -16.41
N VAL A 398 24.33 -45.82 -17.54
CA VAL A 398 23.92 -44.60 -18.25
C VAL A 398 22.54 -44.22 -17.78
N LEU A 399 22.38 -43.00 -17.25
CA LEU A 399 21.15 -42.46 -16.72
C LEU A 399 20.74 -41.24 -17.53
N THR A 400 19.50 -41.22 -18.01
CA THR A 400 19.02 -40.18 -18.90
C THR A 400 17.67 -39.63 -18.45
N LYS A 401 17.50 -38.31 -18.49
CA LYS A 401 16.22 -37.62 -18.30
C LYS A 401 16.03 -36.53 -19.34
N GLY A 402 14.79 -36.24 -19.70
CA GLY A 402 14.50 -35.18 -20.70
C GLY A 402 13.06 -35.12 -21.14
N ALA A 403 12.79 -34.45 -22.26
CA ALA A 403 11.47 -34.39 -22.85
C ALA A 403 10.91 -35.80 -23.09
N PRO A 404 9.70 -36.11 -22.58
CA PRO A 404 9.22 -37.48 -22.53
C PRO A 404 9.11 -38.12 -23.92
N GLU A 405 8.71 -37.36 -24.95
CA GLU A 405 8.61 -37.82 -26.32
C GLU A 405 9.99 -38.25 -26.90
N ILE A 406 11.04 -37.49 -26.55
CA ILE A 406 12.41 -37.76 -26.98
C ILE A 406 12.92 -39.01 -26.25
N ILE A 407 12.72 -39.09 -24.93
CA ILE A 407 13.19 -40.25 -24.14
C ILE A 407 12.49 -41.55 -24.62
N ILE A 408 11.15 -41.52 -24.79
CA ILE A 408 10.38 -42.66 -25.28
C ILE A 408 10.88 -43.09 -26.68
N GLY A 409 11.21 -42.13 -27.56
CA GLY A 409 11.75 -42.42 -28.88
C GLY A 409 13.15 -43.06 -28.88
N LYS A 410 13.91 -42.91 -27.78
CA LYS A 410 15.23 -43.53 -27.56
C LYS A 410 15.17 -44.87 -26.82
N CYS A 411 13.98 -45.25 -26.29
CA CYS A 411 13.79 -46.47 -25.53
C CYS A 411 13.30 -47.63 -26.42
N LYS A 412 13.82 -48.84 -26.16
CA LYS A 412 13.30 -50.09 -26.74
C LYS A 412 12.55 -50.94 -25.73
N HIS A 413 12.79 -50.71 -24.45
CA HIS A 413 12.25 -51.52 -23.36
C HIS A 413 11.70 -50.64 -22.25
N ILE A 414 10.86 -51.20 -21.41
CA ILE A 414 10.40 -50.67 -20.13
C ILE A 414 10.87 -51.55 -18.98
N ASP A 415 11.15 -50.96 -17.84
CA ASP A 415 11.47 -51.70 -16.60
C ASP A 415 10.20 -51.77 -15.75
N ASN A 416 9.45 -52.84 -15.85
CA ASN A 416 8.25 -53.07 -15.06
C ASN A 416 8.61 -53.81 -13.77
N LYS A 417 8.88 -53.05 -12.69
CA LYS A 417 9.23 -53.55 -11.33
C LYS A 417 10.43 -54.53 -11.37
N GLY A 418 11.43 -54.29 -12.19
CA GLY A 418 12.61 -55.11 -12.35
C GLY A 418 12.52 -56.17 -13.49
N SER A 419 11.39 -56.28 -14.17
CA SER A 419 11.22 -57.10 -15.37
C SER A 419 11.37 -56.22 -16.61
N ILE A 420 12.32 -56.54 -17.48
CA ILE A 420 12.54 -55.78 -18.71
C ILE A 420 11.61 -56.30 -19.79
N GLU A 421 10.67 -55.47 -20.22
CA GLU A 421 9.66 -55.79 -21.24
C GLU A 421 9.88 -54.95 -22.50
N ILE A 422 9.37 -55.36 -23.65
CA ILE A 422 9.46 -54.58 -24.89
C ILE A 422 8.52 -53.40 -24.82
N LEU A 423 9.00 -52.23 -25.21
CA LEU A 423 8.19 -51.01 -25.36
C LEU A 423 7.40 -51.07 -26.68
N ASP A 424 6.26 -51.72 -26.66
CA ASP A 424 5.37 -51.86 -27.81
C ASP A 424 4.52 -50.59 -28.05
N ASP A 425 3.74 -50.57 -29.13
CA ASP A 425 2.96 -49.40 -29.49
C ASP A 425 1.76 -49.15 -28.53
N SER A 426 1.24 -50.19 -27.89
CA SER A 426 0.17 -50.09 -26.89
C SER A 426 0.67 -49.36 -25.63
N VAL A 427 1.90 -49.70 -25.17
CA VAL A 427 2.54 -49.04 -24.04
C VAL A 427 2.87 -47.56 -24.37
N LYS A 428 3.34 -47.30 -25.63
CA LYS A 428 3.59 -45.92 -26.07
C LYS A 428 2.32 -45.07 -26.09
N GLU A 429 1.21 -45.68 -26.51
CA GLU A 429 -0.12 -44.97 -26.49
C GLU A 429 -0.53 -44.63 -25.06
N THR A 430 -0.42 -45.57 -24.12
CA THR A 430 -0.69 -45.34 -22.68
C THR A 430 0.20 -44.25 -22.09
N LEU A 431 1.50 -44.24 -22.44
CA LEU A 431 2.43 -43.21 -22.02
C LEU A 431 2.06 -41.84 -22.59
N THR A 432 1.65 -41.80 -23.87
CA THR A 432 1.22 -40.57 -24.52
C THR A 432 -0.05 -39.98 -23.87
N GLU A 433 -1.02 -40.85 -23.54
CA GLU A 433 -2.20 -40.44 -22.80
C GLU A 433 -1.84 -39.86 -21.41
N LYS A 434 -0.91 -40.52 -20.69
CA LYS A 434 -0.48 -40.02 -19.37
C LYS A 434 0.32 -38.72 -19.45
N ILE A 435 1.16 -38.55 -20.48
CA ILE A 435 1.86 -37.28 -20.75
C ILE A 435 0.84 -36.15 -21.03
N ASN A 436 -0.19 -36.43 -21.82
CA ASN A 436 -1.23 -35.47 -22.13
C ASN A 436 -2.04 -35.10 -20.86
N GLU A 437 -2.42 -36.10 -20.06
CA GLU A 437 -3.12 -35.86 -18.77
C GLU A 437 -2.29 -34.96 -17.85
N MET A 438 -1.01 -35.29 -17.65
CA MET A 438 -0.10 -34.45 -16.84
C MET A 438 0.07 -33.05 -17.44
N SER A 439 0.23 -32.91 -18.74
CA SER A 439 0.41 -31.64 -19.44
C SER A 439 -0.86 -30.78 -19.41
N ASP A 440 -2.05 -31.38 -19.46
CA ASP A 440 -3.32 -30.67 -19.34
C ASP A 440 -3.55 -30.16 -17.91
N ASN A 441 -2.92 -30.81 -16.91
CA ASN A 441 -2.82 -30.33 -15.52
C ASN A 441 -1.65 -29.34 -15.30
N ALA A 442 -1.11 -28.76 -16.37
CA ALA A 442 -0.01 -27.78 -16.36
C ALA A 442 1.33 -28.31 -15.80
N LEU A 443 1.51 -29.62 -15.74
CA LEU A 443 2.77 -30.19 -15.30
C LEU A 443 3.81 -30.15 -16.43
N ARG A 444 5.02 -29.77 -16.09
CA ARG A 444 6.21 -29.97 -16.93
C ARG A 444 6.64 -31.42 -16.78
N VAL A 445 6.42 -32.21 -17.81
CA VAL A 445 6.69 -33.65 -17.75
C VAL A 445 8.12 -33.95 -18.18
N LEU A 446 8.83 -34.76 -17.39
CA LEU A 446 10.13 -35.35 -17.73
C LEU A 446 10.00 -36.86 -17.84
N GLY A 447 10.57 -37.43 -18.90
CA GLY A 447 10.77 -38.85 -19.05
C GLY A 447 12.12 -39.29 -18.45
N ILE A 448 12.15 -40.49 -17.88
CA ILE A 448 13.30 -41.04 -17.18
C ILE A 448 13.62 -42.43 -17.74
N ALA A 449 14.89 -42.66 -18.06
CA ALA A 449 15.36 -43.91 -18.61
C ALA A 449 16.79 -44.21 -18.19
N TYR A 450 17.22 -45.49 -18.35
CA TYR A 450 18.58 -45.92 -18.08
C TYR A 450 19.03 -46.97 -19.05
N LYS A 451 20.34 -47.34 -19.02
CA LYS A 451 20.95 -48.41 -19.74
C LYS A 451 22.20 -48.89 -19.00
N ASN A 452 22.46 -50.20 -18.99
CA ASN A 452 23.77 -50.76 -18.60
C ASN A 452 24.57 -51.07 -19.87
N THR A 453 25.85 -50.64 -19.94
CA THR A 453 26.73 -50.86 -21.08
C THR A 453 28.15 -51.22 -20.63
N GLU A 454 28.88 -51.90 -21.47
CA GLU A 454 30.29 -52.26 -21.23
C GLU A 454 31.24 -51.20 -21.80
N ASN A 455 30.79 -50.38 -22.76
CA ASN A 455 31.58 -49.33 -23.41
C ASN A 455 30.86 -48.00 -23.44
N ILE A 456 31.62 -46.90 -23.32
CA ILE A 456 31.14 -45.51 -23.33
C ILE A 456 31.31 -44.88 -24.74
N GLU A 457 31.40 -45.67 -25.78
CA GLU A 457 31.60 -45.20 -27.16
C GLU A 457 30.30 -44.63 -27.75
N ASP A 458 30.38 -44.05 -28.96
CA ASP A 458 29.27 -43.35 -29.62
C ASP A 458 27.90 -44.02 -29.49
N ASN A 459 26.84 -43.24 -29.23
CA ASN A 459 25.46 -43.67 -29.09
C ASN A 459 25.00 -44.25 -27.73
N VAL A 460 25.55 -43.82 -26.61
CA VAL A 460 25.11 -44.25 -25.26
C VAL A 460 23.64 -43.91 -24.96
N GLU A 461 23.09 -42.93 -25.63
CA GLU A 461 21.71 -42.43 -25.46
C GLU A 461 20.67 -43.18 -26.33
N ASN A 462 21.02 -44.27 -26.96
CA ASN A 462 20.05 -45.09 -27.69
C ASN A 462 19.84 -46.44 -26.99
N ASP A 463 18.74 -47.11 -27.33
CA ASP A 463 18.36 -48.42 -26.77
C ASP A 463 18.24 -48.37 -25.24
N LEU A 464 17.64 -47.30 -24.75
CA LEU A 464 17.38 -47.06 -23.33
C LEU A 464 16.21 -47.93 -22.82
N ILE A 465 16.17 -48.10 -21.50
CA ILE A 465 15.07 -48.75 -20.76
C ILE A 465 14.29 -47.68 -20.03
N PHE A 466 13.06 -47.52 -20.39
CA PHE A 466 12.17 -46.52 -19.78
C PHE A 466 11.74 -46.94 -18.39
N THR A 467 11.74 -46.01 -17.40
CA THR A 467 11.34 -46.29 -16.01
C THR A 467 10.14 -45.49 -15.55
N GLY A 468 9.91 -44.27 -16.07
CA GLY A 468 8.77 -43.50 -15.64
C GLY A 468 8.75 -42.04 -16.13
N LEU A 469 7.73 -41.34 -15.68
CA LEU A 469 7.46 -39.91 -15.91
C LEU A 469 7.41 -39.18 -14.58
N VAL A 470 7.87 -37.91 -14.57
CA VAL A 470 7.74 -36.98 -13.44
C VAL A 470 7.11 -35.69 -13.93
N GLY A 471 6.03 -35.27 -13.28
CA GLY A 471 5.33 -34.03 -13.55
C GLY A 471 5.66 -32.98 -12.51
N ILE A 472 6.20 -31.86 -12.95
CA ILE A 472 6.75 -30.79 -12.12
C ILE A 472 5.96 -29.50 -12.36
N ILE A 473 5.68 -28.74 -11.30
CA ILE A 473 4.98 -27.47 -11.38
C ILE A 473 5.50 -26.51 -10.32
N ASP A 474 5.34 -25.23 -10.55
CA ASP A 474 5.39 -24.19 -9.53
C ASP A 474 3.99 -24.06 -8.91
N PRO A 475 3.73 -24.61 -7.70
CA PRO A 475 2.39 -24.72 -7.16
C PRO A 475 1.84 -23.38 -6.68
N PRO A 476 0.51 -23.20 -6.67
CA PRO A 476 -0.13 -22.06 -6.01
C PRO A 476 0.25 -21.98 -4.52
N LYS A 477 0.43 -20.76 -4.01
CA LYS A 477 0.61 -20.51 -2.59
C LYS A 477 -0.63 -20.91 -1.79
N GLU A 478 -0.42 -21.27 -0.52
CA GLU A 478 -1.51 -21.63 0.38
C GLU A 478 -2.53 -20.49 0.53
N ASN A 479 -3.82 -20.83 0.56
CA ASN A 479 -4.96 -19.90 0.73
C ASN A 479 -5.16 -18.82 -0.39
N VAL A 480 -4.47 -18.91 -1.51
CA VAL A 480 -4.69 -17.98 -2.64
C VAL A 480 -6.10 -18.12 -3.21
N ASP A 481 -6.63 -19.33 -3.30
CA ASP A 481 -8.01 -19.64 -3.71
C ASP A 481 -9.05 -18.93 -2.85
N LYS A 482 -8.86 -18.96 -1.51
CA LYS A 482 -9.74 -18.27 -0.54
C LYS A 482 -9.65 -16.74 -0.70
N SER A 483 -8.45 -16.24 -0.95
CA SER A 483 -8.20 -14.82 -1.18
C SER A 483 -8.87 -14.32 -2.46
N ILE A 484 -8.81 -15.10 -3.54
CA ILE A 484 -9.49 -14.80 -4.79
C ILE A 484 -11.02 -14.85 -4.62
N ALA A 485 -11.52 -15.85 -3.89
CA ALA A 485 -12.94 -15.93 -3.57
C ALA A 485 -13.42 -14.72 -2.72
N ALA A 486 -12.59 -14.23 -1.80
CA ALA A 486 -12.87 -13.01 -1.03
C ALA A 486 -12.90 -11.76 -1.93
N CYS A 487 -11.98 -11.64 -2.91
CA CYS A 487 -12.00 -10.57 -3.90
C CYS A 487 -13.30 -10.59 -4.73
N LYS A 488 -13.71 -11.74 -5.24
CA LYS A 488 -14.96 -11.89 -6.00
C LYS A 488 -16.18 -11.46 -5.18
N LYS A 489 -16.28 -11.89 -3.91
CA LYS A 489 -17.35 -11.44 -3.00
C LYS A 489 -17.34 -9.95 -2.76
N ALA A 490 -16.16 -9.35 -2.76
CA ALA A 490 -15.95 -7.91 -2.58
C ALA A 490 -16.16 -7.10 -3.87
N GLY A 491 -16.56 -7.73 -4.99
CA GLY A 491 -16.75 -7.10 -6.29
C GLY A 491 -15.44 -6.69 -6.97
N ILE A 492 -14.32 -7.34 -6.63
CA ILE A 492 -12.99 -7.08 -7.20
C ILE A 492 -12.69 -8.18 -8.22
N LYS A 493 -12.42 -7.78 -9.46
CA LYS A 493 -12.00 -8.69 -10.52
C LYS A 493 -10.51 -9.02 -10.35
N VAL A 494 -10.15 -10.30 -10.38
CA VAL A 494 -8.74 -10.71 -10.37
C VAL A 494 -8.38 -11.23 -11.75
N ARG A 495 -7.26 -10.75 -12.31
CA ARG A 495 -6.73 -11.15 -13.62
C ARG A 495 -5.30 -11.65 -13.44
N MET A 496 -4.98 -12.75 -14.10
CA MET A 496 -3.62 -13.27 -14.14
C MET A 496 -2.89 -12.74 -15.37
N ILE A 497 -1.67 -12.26 -15.19
CA ILE A 497 -0.78 -11.82 -16.26
C ILE A 497 0.54 -12.58 -16.10
N THR A 498 0.98 -13.33 -17.11
CA THR A 498 2.19 -14.16 -17.00
C THR A 498 2.94 -14.31 -18.33
N GLY A 499 4.25 -14.52 -18.24
CA GLY A 499 5.09 -14.96 -19.37
C GLY A 499 4.92 -16.44 -19.73
N ASP A 500 4.21 -17.23 -18.90
CA ASP A 500 4.02 -18.66 -19.12
C ASP A 500 3.18 -19.00 -20.33
N HIS A 501 3.28 -20.26 -20.75
CA HIS A 501 2.45 -20.80 -21.82
C HIS A 501 0.96 -20.81 -21.46
N LEU A 502 0.11 -20.59 -22.46
CA LEU A 502 -1.34 -20.45 -22.30
C LEU A 502 -2.00 -21.62 -21.55
N LYS A 503 -1.60 -22.86 -21.81
CA LYS A 503 -2.13 -24.06 -21.09
C LYS A 503 -1.78 -24.02 -19.61
N THR A 504 -0.52 -23.74 -19.26
CA THR A 504 -0.04 -23.65 -17.87
C THR A 504 -0.77 -22.53 -17.10
N ALA A 505 -0.86 -21.35 -17.70
CA ALA A 505 -1.56 -20.22 -17.11
C ALA A 505 -3.06 -20.52 -16.87
N SER A 506 -3.72 -21.16 -17.85
CA SER A 506 -5.13 -21.54 -17.76
C SER A 506 -5.40 -22.58 -16.68
N ALA A 507 -4.54 -23.60 -16.53
CA ALA A 507 -4.73 -24.66 -15.54
C ALA A 507 -4.58 -24.10 -14.11
N ILE A 508 -3.52 -23.33 -13.84
CA ILE A 508 -3.31 -22.67 -12.56
C ILE A 508 -4.45 -21.69 -12.25
N ALA A 509 -4.86 -20.88 -13.23
CA ALA A 509 -5.94 -19.92 -13.05
C ALA A 509 -7.30 -20.59 -12.75
N ARG A 510 -7.57 -21.78 -13.29
CA ARG A 510 -8.75 -22.59 -12.92
C ARG A 510 -8.63 -23.15 -11.53
N GLU A 511 -7.48 -23.70 -11.15
CA GLU A 511 -7.22 -24.28 -9.85
C GLU A 511 -7.45 -23.26 -8.72
N ILE A 512 -6.91 -22.05 -8.86
CA ILE A 512 -7.07 -20.98 -7.85
C ILE A 512 -8.37 -20.17 -8.01
N GLY A 513 -9.20 -20.50 -9.02
CA GLY A 513 -10.52 -19.91 -9.21
C GLY A 513 -10.53 -18.54 -9.89
N ILE A 514 -9.45 -18.07 -10.53
CA ILE A 514 -9.45 -16.87 -11.37
C ILE A 514 -10.27 -17.13 -12.62
N LEU A 515 -9.91 -18.16 -13.38
CA LEU A 515 -10.57 -18.53 -14.63
C LEU A 515 -11.83 -19.36 -14.33
N THR A 516 -12.99 -18.79 -14.68
CA THR A 516 -14.30 -19.44 -14.58
C THR A 516 -14.96 -19.55 -15.94
N ASP A 517 -15.53 -18.47 -16.43
CA ASP A 517 -16.28 -18.32 -17.68
C ASP A 517 -15.66 -17.30 -18.64
N GLY A 518 -14.57 -16.64 -18.22
CA GLY A 518 -13.88 -15.61 -19.01
C GLY A 518 -12.92 -16.17 -20.06
N LYS A 519 -12.39 -15.25 -20.86
CA LYS A 519 -11.48 -15.55 -21.97
C LYS A 519 -10.03 -15.63 -21.46
N VAL A 520 -9.23 -16.42 -22.20
CA VAL A 520 -7.78 -16.47 -22.11
C VAL A 520 -7.20 -15.95 -23.42
N ILE A 521 -6.21 -15.08 -23.34
CA ILE A 521 -5.53 -14.54 -24.52
C ILE A 521 -4.00 -14.64 -24.33
N ASP A 522 -3.27 -14.85 -25.41
CA ASP A 522 -1.82 -14.75 -25.41
C ASP A 522 -1.32 -13.42 -25.99
N GLY A 523 -0.04 -13.11 -25.73
CA GLY A 523 0.56 -11.87 -26.19
C GLY A 523 0.56 -11.69 -27.70
N GLU A 524 0.69 -12.78 -28.47
CA GLU A 524 0.65 -12.74 -29.93
C GLU A 524 -0.74 -12.32 -30.45
N THR A 525 -1.79 -12.86 -29.86
CA THR A 525 -3.18 -12.49 -30.19
C THR A 525 -3.46 -11.05 -29.75
N LEU A 526 -2.93 -10.63 -28.58
CA LEU A 526 -3.07 -9.26 -28.07
C LEU A 526 -2.41 -8.23 -29.00
N ASP A 527 -1.25 -8.54 -29.59
CA ASP A 527 -0.55 -7.67 -30.55
C ASP A 527 -1.31 -7.50 -31.87
N LYS A 528 -2.16 -8.47 -32.24
CA LYS A 528 -2.97 -8.42 -33.48
C LYS A 528 -4.25 -7.58 -33.36
N LEU A 529 -4.69 -7.29 -32.14
CA LEU A 529 -5.89 -6.50 -31.87
C LEU A 529 -5.59 -4.99 -31.93
N SER A 530 -6.45 -4.22 -32.62
CA SER A 530 -6.44 -2.76 -32.49
C SER A 530 -6.82 -2.33 -31.08
N ASP A 531 -6.58 -1.05 -30.72
CA ASP A 531 -6.93 -0.55 -29.38
C ASP A 531 -8.45 -0.53 -29.18
N GLU A 532 -9.23 -0.25 -30.22
CA GLU A 532 -10.68 -0.29 -30.19
C GLU A 532 -11.21 -1.72 -29.99
N GLU A 533 -10.70 -2.70 -30.76
CA GLU A 533 -11.08 -4.10 -30.60
C GLU A 533 -10.74 -4.63 -29.22
N TYR A 534 -9.55 -4.31 -28.74
CA TYR A 534 -9.11 -4.72 -27.39
C TYR A 534 -9.94 -4.06 -26.29
N PHE A 535 -10.27 -2.77 -26.43
CA PHE A 535 -11.13 -2.04 -25.50
C PHE A 535 -12.50 -2.71 -25.34
N GLU A 536 -13.09 -3.22 -26.41
CA GLU A 536 -14.41 -3.89 -26.34
C GLU A 536 -14.37 -5.21 -25.56
N ILE A 537 -13.29 -6.00 -25.67
CA ILE A 537 -13.23 -7.35 -25.10
C ILE A 537 -12.46 -7.44 -23.76
N VAL A 538 -11.77 -6.37 -23.35
CA VAL A 538 -10.89 -6.38 -22.18
C VAL A 538 -11.60 -6.84 -20.89
N ASP A 539 -12.89 -6.56 -20.75
CA ASP A 539 -13.66 -6.93 -19.56
C ASP A 539 -13.87 -8.45 -19.42
N ASP A 540 -13.90 -9.19 -20.53
CA ASP A 540 -14.11 -10.63 -20.57
C ASP A 540 -12.83 -11.43 -20.30
N ILE A 541 -11.65 -10.80 -20.43
CA ILE A 541 -10.38 -11.52 -20.34
C ILE A 541 -9.98 -11.66 -18.88
N GLN A 542 -9.76 -12.89 -18.43
CA GLN A 542 -9.35 -13.22 -17.06
C GLN A 542 -7.87 -13.64 -16.96
N VAL A 543 -7.29 -14.13 -18.06
CA VAL A 543 -5.91 -14.62 -18.09
C VAL A 543 -5.18 -14.11 -19.34
N TYR A 544 -4.01 -13.55 -19.15
CA TYR A 544 -3.08 -13.12 -20.19
C TYR A 544 -1.80 -13.97 -20.07
N ALA A 545 -1.47 -14.71 -21.14
CA ALA A 545 -0.33 -15.62 -21.20
C ALA A 545 0.73 -15.13 -22.21
N ARG A 546 2.00 -15.51 -22.03
CA ARG A 546 3.14 -15.09 -22.89
C ARG A 546 3.19 -13.57 -23.12
N VAL A 547 2.92 -12.79 -22.06
CA VAL A 547 2.84 -11.33 -22.12
C VAL A 547 4.24 -10.72 -22.04
N LYS A 548 4.52 -9.75 -22.93
CA LYS A 548 5.73 -8.92 -22.89
C LYS A 548 5.53 -7.71 -21.95
N PRO A 549 6.61 -7.06 -21.50
CA PRO A 549 6.53 -5.87 -20.62
C PRO A 549 5.63 -4.76 -21.17
N GLU A 550 5.75 -4.42 -22.47
CA GLU A 550 4.96 -3.37 -23.12
C GLU A 550 3.46 -3.70 -23.12
N GLN A 551 3.12 -4.98 -23.24
CA GLN A 551 1.74 -5.45 -23.21
C GLN A 551 1.15 -5.37 -21.81
N LYS A 552 1.95 -5.57 -20.72
CA LYS A 552 1.50 -5.36 -19.34
C LYS A 552 1.04 -3.91 -19.13
N MET A 553 1.77 -2.94 -19.68
CA MET A 553 1.40 -1.53 -19.63
C MET A 553 0.09 -1.26 -20.41
N ARG A 554 -0.04 -1.79 -21.65
CA ARG A 554 -1.27 -1.66 -22.47
C ARG A 554 -2.49 -2.20 -21.75
N ILE A 555 -2.37 -3.35 -21.05
CA ILE A 555 -3.46 -3.95 -20.26
C ILE A 555 -3.92 -2.97 -19.15
N VAL A 556 -2.97 -2.44 -18.38
CA VAL A 556 -3.27 -1.50 -17.29
C VAL A 556 -3.93 -0.23 -17.82
N GLU A 557 -3.40 0.35 -18.90
CA GLU A 557 -3.94 1.57 -19.51
C GLU A 557 -5.38 1.41 -20.02
N THR A 558 -5.63 0.32 -20.75
CA THR A 558 -6.97 0.05 -21.28
C THR A 558 -8.00 -0.14 -20.17
N LEU A 559 -7.64 -0.85 -19.09
CA LEU A 559 -8.51 -1.00 -17.92
C LEU A 559 -8.79 0.34 -17.23
N LYS A 560 -7.78 1.22 -17.10
CA LYS A 560 -7.98 2.58 -16.56
C LYS A 560 -8.88 3.42 -17.45
N GLN A 561 -8.77 3.31 -18.77
CA GLN A 561 -9.67 3.98 -19.73
C GLN A 561 -11.11 3.50 -19.60
N LYS A 562 -11.34 2.24 -19.23
CA LYS A 562 -12.68 1.69 -18.85
C LYS A 562 -13.21 2.24 -17.51
N GLY A 563 -12.41 3.03 -16.79
CA GLY A 563 -12.78 3.59 -15.48
C GLY A 563 -12.48 2.67 -14.30
N GLU A 564 -11.76 1.57 -14.53
CA GLU A 564 -11.34 0.67 -13.46
C GLU A 564 -10.19 1.27 -12.64
N ILE A 565 -10.19 0.98 -11.33
CA ILE A 565 -9.09 1.29 -10.41
C ILE A 565 -8.23 0.05 -10.30
N VAL A 566 -7.10 0.07 -11.02
CA VAL A 566 -6.26 -1.09 -11.25
C VAL A 566 -5.13 -1.16 -10.24
N SER A 567 -5.04 -2.29 -9.52
CA SER A 567 -3.86 -2.70 -8.78
C SER A 567 -3.03 -3.64 -9.66
N MET A 568 -1.75 -3.35 -9.87
CA MET A 568 -0.83 -4.19 -10.63
C MET A 568 0.26 -4.74 -9.71
N THR A 569 0.54 -6.05 -9.76
CA THR A 569 1.66 -6.66 -9.03
C THR A 569 2.82 -6.99 -9.94
N GLY A 570 4.04 -6.95 -9.43
CA GLY A 570 5.24 -7.34 -10.15
C GLY A 570 6.46 -7.40 -9.23
N ASP A 571 7.51 -8.10 -9.67
CA ASP A 571 8.76 -8.30 -8.92
C ASP A 571 10.02 -7.95 -9.71
N GLY A 572 9.92 -7.85 -11.04
CA GLY A 572 11.04 -7.64 -11.94
C GLY A 572 11.15 -6.23 -12.52
N VAL A 573 12.29 -5.94 -13.15
CA VAL A 573 12.53 -4.71 -13.92
C VAL A 573 11.48 -4.54 -15.02
N ASN A 574 11.06 -5.64 -15.62
CA ASN A 574 10.06 -5.68 -16.70
C ASN A 574 8.66 -5.22 -16.26
N ASP A 575 8.38 -5.23 -14.94
CA ASP A 575 7.09 -4.83 -14.39
C ASP A 575 7.05 -3.35 -14.01
N ALA A 576 8.19 -2.72 -13.85
CA ALA A 576 8.32 -1.35 -13.36
C ALA A 576 7.46 -0.32 -14.13
N PRO A 577 7.40 -0.32 -15.47
CA PRO A 577 6.52 0.59 -16.21
C PRO A 577 5.04 0.37 -15.92
N ALA A 578 4.60 -0.89 -15.81
CA ALA A 578 3.22 -1.25 -15.51
C ALA A 578 2.85 -0.91 -14.05
N LEU A 579 3.76 -1.15 -13.09
CA LEU A 579 3.61 -0.76 -11.69
C LEU A 579 3.44 0.76 -11.53
N LYS A 580 4.30 1.55 -12.20
CA LYS A 580 4.26 3.01 -12.14
C LYS A 580 2.99 3.60 -12.77
N ASN A 581 2.47 2.96 -13.82
CA ASN A 581 1.28 3.43 -14.55
C ASN A 581 -0.03 2.94 -13.93
N ALA A 582 -0.01 1.91 -13.09
CA ALA A 582 -1.20 1.42 -12.38
C ALA A 582 -1.79 2.49 -11.46
N SER A 583 -3.06 2.33 -11.07
CA SER A 583 -3.65 3.15 -10.01
C SER A 583 -2.98 2.87 -8.67
N ILE A 584 -2.51 1.63 -8.48
CA ILE A 584 -1.72 1.17 -7.34
C ILE A 584 -0.71 0.15 -7.84
N GLY A 585 0.57 0.50 -7.86
CA GLY A 585 1.66 -0.44 -8.10
C GLY A 585 2.00 -1.20 -6.83
N VAL A 586 2.03 -2.53 -6.89
CA VAL A 586 2.32 -3.42 -5.75
C VAL A 586 3.56 -4.23 -6.07
N ALA A 587 4.68 -3.90 -5.46
CA ALA A 587 5.93 -4.63 -5.62
C ALA A 587 6.05 -5.76 -4.58
N MET A 588 6.65 -6.87 -4.97
CA MET A 588 6.99 -7.95 -4.06
C MET A 588 8.22 -7.60 -3.22
N GLY A 589 8.29 -8.10 -1.98
CA GLY A 589 9.40 -7.89 -1.06
C GLY A 589 10.70 -8.53 -1.55
N SER A 590 10.62 -9.68 -2.21
CA SER A 590 11.73 -10.35 -2.88
C SER A 590 12.10 -9.73 -4.23
N GLY A 591 11.25 -8.82 -4.77
CA GLY A 591 11.47 -8.20 -6.07
C GLY A 591 12.70 -7.29 -6.14
N THR A 592 13.06 -6.89 -7.37
CA THR A 592 14.17 -5.96 -7.63
C THR A 592 13.91 -4.59 -7.04
N ASP A 593 14.97 -3.84 -6.78
CA ASP A 593 14.84 -2.49 -6.22
C ASP A 593 14.09 -1.54 -7.17
N VAL A 594 14.25 -1.73 -8.49
CA VAL A 594 13.49 -1.01 -9.53
C VAL A 594 11.99 -1.26 -9.41
N ALA A 595 11.57 -2.52 -9.22
CA ALA A 595 10.16 -2.86 -9.01
C ALA A 595 9.62 -2.25 -7.71
N LYS A 596 10.38 -2.35 -6.60
CA LYS A 596 10.03 -1.76 -5.30
C LYS A 596 9.90 -0.25 -5.37
N GLU A 597 10.76 0.41 -6.14
CA GLU A 597 10.73 1.87 -6.29
C GLU A 597 9.56 2.34 -7.15
N SER A 598 9.24 1.59 -8.20
CA SER A 598 8.10 1.86 -9.08
C SER A 598 6.75 1.59 -8.40
N GLY A 599 6.74 0.72 -7.38
CA GLY A 599 5.55 0.38 -6.61
C GLY A 599 5.14 1.45 -5.59
N ASP A 600 3.83 1.63 -5.43
CA ASP A 600 3.23 2.44 -4.36
C ASP A 600 3.21 1.70 -3.02
N MET A 601 3.20 0.37 -3.06
CA MET A 601 3.15 -0.53 -1.93
C MET A 601 4.12 -1.70 -2.14
N ILE A 602 4.75 -2.16 -1.04
CA ILE A 602 5.63 -3.33 -1.03
C ILE A 602 5.01 -4.38 -0.11
N ILE A 603 4.87 -5.61 -0.62
CA ILE A 603 4.38 -6.78 0.13
C ILE A 603 5.58 -7.57 0.63
N GLN A 604 5.90 -7.47 1.93
CA GLN A 604 7.13 -8.04 2.51
C GLN A 604 7.19 -9.57 2.51
N ASP A 605 6.05 -10.23 2.53
CA ASP A 605 5.89 -11.69 2.57
C ASP A 605 5.56 -12.30 1.20
N ASP A 606 5.58 -11.49 0.15
CA ASP A 606 5.25 -11.87 -1.23
C ASP A 606 3.88 -12.57 -1.38
N ASN A 607 2.96 -12.39 -0.42
CA ASN A 607 1.72 -13.13 -0.36
C ASN A 607 0.53 -12.34 -0.93
N PHE A 608 -0.22 -12.96 -1.86
CA PHE A 608 -1.44 -12.37 -2.42
C PHE A 608 -2.51 -12.07 -1.34
N GLU A 609 -2.58 -12.87 -0.26
CA GLU A 609 -3.48 -12.63 0.87
C GLU A 609 -3.22 -11.28 1.55
N THR A 610 -1.96 -10.85 1.60
CA THR A 610 -1.57 -9.54 2.14
C THR A 610 -2.10 -8.39 1.29
N ILE A 611 -2.18 -8.55 -0.04
CA ILE A 611 -2.82 -7.56 -0.94
C ILE A 611 -4.31 -7.42 -0.60
N VAL A 612 -5.01 -8.54 -0.43
CA VAL A 612 -6.44 -8.55 -0.08
C VAL A 612 -6.67 -7.94 1.32
N THR A 613 -5.77 -8.20 2.25
CA THR A 613 -5.78 -7.58 3.59
C THR A 613 -5.53 -6.07 3.50
N ALA A 614 -4.60 -5.63 2.66
CA ALA A 614 -4.34 -4.21 2.42
C ALA A 614 -5.57 -3.49 1.83
N ILE A 615 -6.26 -4.10 0.88
CA ILE A 615 -7.51 -3.56 0.33
C ILE A 615 -8.61 -3.46 1.41
N ARG A 616 -8.74 -4.47 2.26
CA ARG A 616 -9.69 -4.45 3.40
C ARG A 616 -9.39 -3.31 4.36
N GLU A 617 -8.13 -3.11 4.72
CA GLU A 617 -7.71 -2.00 5.57
C GLU A 617 -7.88 -0.64 4.87
N GLY A 618 -7.59 -0.54 3.57
CA GLY A 618 -7.86 0.65 2.77
C GLY A 618 -9.35 1.04 2.77
N ARG A 619 -10.25 0.07 2.57
CA ARG A 619 -11.71 0.29 2.68
C ARG A 619 -12.13 0.79 4.06
N LYS A 620 -11.55 0.20 5.12
CA LYS A 620 -11.80 0.62 6.51
C LYS A 620 -11.36 2.07 6.74
N ILE A 621 -10.18 2.44 6.26
CA ILE A 621 -9.64 3.80 6.38
C ILE A 621 -10.54 4.79 5.64
N TYR A 622 -10.95 4.47 4.41
CA TYR A 622 -11.87 5.29 3.63
C TYR A 622 -13.22 5.48 4.32
N ASP A 623 -13.80 4.41 4.89
CA ASP A 623 -15.03 4.49 5.69
C ASP A 623 -14.88 5.39 6.91
N ASN A 624 -13.77 5.28 7.62
CA ASN A 624 -13.49 6.08 8.81
C ASN A 624 -13.36 7.57 8.45
N ILE A 625 -12.71 7.87 7.31
CA ILE A 625 -12.64 9.22 6.76
C ILE A 625 -14.06 9.77 6.50
N LYS A 626 -14.91 9.00 5.83
CA LYS A 626 -16.32 9.40 5.59
C LYS A 626 -17.09 9.67 6.89
N ARG A 627 -16.83 8.87 7.94
CA ARG A 627 -17.50 9.00 9.24
C ARG A 627 -17.14 10.29 9.95
N PHE A 628 -15.83 10.58 10.10
CA PHE A 628 -15.44 11.80 10.81
C PHE A 628 -15.73 13.06 10.00
N VAL A 629 -15.58 13.03 8.66
CA VAL A 629 -15.96 14.16 7.79
C VAL A 629 -17.46 14.46 7.93
N LYS A 630 -18.31 13.42 7.82
CA LYS A 630 -19.75 13.56 8.03
C LYS A 630 -20.06 14.16 9.41
N PHE A 631 -19.41 13.68 10.46
CA PHE A 631 -19.60 14.14 11.84
C PHE A 631 -19.27 15.63 11.97
N GLN A 632 -18.06 16.06 11.61
CA GLN A 632 -17.62 17.45 11.73
C GLN A 632 -18.43 18.40 10.85
N VAL A 633 -18.62 18.09 9.56
CA VAL A 633 -19.37 18.97 8.66
C VAL A 633 -20.83 19.11 9.10
N SER A 634 -21.48 18.05 9.64
CA SER A 634 -22.84 18.18 10.18
C SER A 634 -22.91 19.08 11.40
N THR A 635 -21.90 19.10 12.26
CA THR A 635 -21.78 19.99 13.39
C THR A 635 -21.71 21.45 12.93
N ASN A 636 -20.81 21.75 11.98
CA ASN A 636 -20.64 23.10 11.45
C ASN A 636 -21.92 23.61 10.78
N VAL A 637 -22.58 22.79 9.95
CA VAL A 637 -23.89 23.11 9.34
C VAL A 637 -24.93 23.38 10.42
N GLY A 638 -24.99 22.58 11.50
CA GLY A 638 -25.88 22.79 12.62
C GLY A 638 -25.65 24.11 13.34
N ALA A 639 -24.40 24.47 13.61
CA ALA A 639 -24.04 25.73 14.26
C ALA A 639 -24.39 26.93 13.37
N ILE A 640 -24.06 26.90 12.07
CA ILE A 640 -24.42 27.94 11.11
C ILE A 640 -25.94 28.14 11.07
N LEU A 641 -26.70 27.06 10.88
CA LEU A 641 -28.16 27.11 10.82
C LEU A 641 -28.77 27.60 12.13
N THR A 642 -28.18 27.31 13.29
CA THR A 642 -28.64 27.80 14.58
C THR A 642 -28.48 29.32 14.70
N ILE A 643 -27.28 29.85 14.36
CA ILE A 643 -26.98 31.29 14.43
C ILE A 643 -27.84 32.05 13.40
N VAL A 644 -27.90 31.59 12.16
CA VAL A 644 -28.71 32.21 11.10
C VAL A 644 -30.21 32.20 11.50
N GLY A 645 -30.68 31.07 12.02
CA GLY A 645 -32.08 30.91 12.43
C GLY A 645 -32.44 31.83 13.58
N THR A 646 -31.59 31.97 14.61
CA THR A 646 -31.85 32.92 15.73
C THR A 646 -31.86 34.37 15.25
N SER A 647 -30.96 34.74 14.34
CA SER A 647 -30.96 36.10 13.74
C SER A 647 -32.25 36.36 12.94
N ILE A 648 -32.72 35.41 12.13
CA ILE A 648 -33.97 35.53 11.36
C ILE A 648 -35.20 35.63 12.29
N PHE A 649 -35.23 34.86 13.39
CA PHE A 649 -36.31 34.93 14.37
C PHE A 649 -36.19 36.09 15.36
N MET A 650 -35.23 36.99 15.13
CA MET A 650 -35.01 38.19 15.97
C MET A 650 -34.66 37.85 17.43
N LEU A 651 -34.03 36.71 17.66
CA LEU A 651 -33.54 36.28 18.96
C LEU A 651 -32.09 36.75 19.18
N PRO A 652 -31.60 36.86 20.43
CA PRO A 652 -30.20 37.10 20.72
C PRO A 652 -29.32 35.97 20.16
N VAL A 653 -28.01 36.24 19.99
CA VAL A 653 -27.06 35.23 19.57
C VAL A 653 -26.96 34.07 20.59
N PRO A 654 -27.11 32.82 20.19
CA PRO A 654 -27.18 31.69 21.12
C PRO A 654 -25.82 31.21 21.62
N PHE A 655 -24.74 31.53 20.88
CA PHE A 655 -23.36 31.14 21.17
C PHE A 655 -22.43 32.33 21.06
N ASN A 656 -21.44 32.44 21.95
CA ASN A 656 -20.32 33.34 21.80
C ASN A 656 -19.14 32.70 21.08
N PRO A 657 -18.14 33.47 20.57
CA PRO A 657 -16.99 32.94 19.84
C PRO A 657 -16.21 31.86 20.62
N VAL A 658 -16.05 32.01 21.93
CA VAL A 658 -15.31 31.07 22.80
C VAL A 658 -16.02 29.70 22.91
N GLN A 659 -17.36 29.75 23.01
CA GLN A 659 -18.18 28.53 23.03
C GLN A 659 -18.09 27.77 21.69
N LEU A 660 -18.04 28.49 20.56
CA LEU A 660 -17.91 27.90 19.22
C LEU A 660 -16.52 27.32 19.00
N LEU A 661 -15.46 27.96 19.45
CA LEU A 661 -14.12 27.40 19.47
C LEU A 661 -14.06 26.11 20.31
N TRP A 662 -14.69 26.13 21.50
CA TRP A 662 -14.79 24.95 22.34
C TRP A 662 -15.50 23.77 21.62
N ILE A 663 -16.61 24.07 20.94
CA ILE A 663 -17.37 23.13 20.13
C ILE A 663 -16.45 22.51 19.06
N ASN A 664 -15.77 23.32 18.25
CA ASN A 664 -15.04 22.88 17.08
C ASN A 664 -13.73 22.13 17.42
N ILE A 665 -13.04 22.54 18.49
CA ILE A 665 -11.71 22.05 18.81
C ILE A 665 -11.74 20.95 19.86
N VAL A 666 -12.42 21.24 21.00
CA VAL A 666 -12.41 20.34 22.16
C VAL A 666 -13.48 19.27 22.06
N MET A 667 -14.67 19.63 21.55
CA MET A 667 -15.78 18.69 21.48
C MET A 667 -15.80 17.87 20.18
N ASP A 668 -15.33 18.42 19.07
CA ASP A 668 -15.20 17.71 17.79
C ASP A 668 -13.90 16.90 17.71
N GLY A 669 -12.77 17.41 18.23
CA GLY A 669 -11.44 16.83 18.05
C GLY A 669 -11.32 15.38 18.52
N PRO A 670 -11.46 15.05 19.81
CA PRO A 670 -11.32 13.70 20.33
C PRO A 670 -12.29 12.68 19.72
N PRO A 671 -13.63 12.97 19.58
CA PRO A 671 -14.53 12.07 18.89
C PRO A 671 -14.17 11.83 17.43
N ALA A 672 -13.77 12.87 16.67
CA ALA A 672 -13.37 12.74 15.28
C ALA A 672 -12.12 11.86 15.11
N GLN A 673 -11.09 12.05 15.94
CA GLN A 673 -9.89 11.22 15.95
C GLN A 673 -10.23 9.74 16.23
N THR A 674 -11.10 9.48 17.20
CA THR A 674 -11.51 8.11 17.53
C THR A 674 -12.40 7.48 16.46
N LEU A 675 -13.23 8.24 15.77
CA LEU A 675 -13.95 7.79 14.57
C LEU A 675 -13.00 7.41 13.42
N GLY A 676 -11.86 8.12 13.28
CA GLY A 676 -10.78 7.77 12.35
C GLY A 676 -10.11 6.43 12.66
N MET A 677 -10.24 5.92 13.89
CA MET A 677 -9.63 4.67 14.38
C MET A 677 -10.63 3.51 14.53
N GLU A 678 -11.87 3.67 14.09
CA GLU A 678 -12.92 2.64 14.23
C GLU A 678 -12.55 1.33 13.51
N GLY A 679 -13.09 0.22 14.03
CA GLY A 679 -12.93 -1.09 13.44
C GLY A 679 -13.65 -1.23 12.08
N SER A 680 -13.22 -2.21 11.27
CA SER A 680 -13.86 -2.52 9.99
C SER A 680 -15.31 -2.98 10.16
N GLU A 681 -16.19 -2.59 9.25
CA GLU A 681 -17.55 -3.10 9.20
C GLU A 681 -17.59 -4.61 8.89
N ARG A 682 -18.63 -5.30 9.35
CA ARG A 682 -18.79 -6.75 9.14
C ARG A 682 -18.89 -7.13 7.66
N ASN A 683 -19.46 -6.25 6.84
CA ASN A 683 -19.70 -6.47 5.41
C ASN A 683 -18.66 -5.81 4.49
N ILE A 684 -17.51 -5.40 5.01
CA ILE A 684 -16.53 -4.59 4.25
C ILE A 684 -16.00 -5.31 3.00
N MET A 685 -15.87 -6.64 3.05
CA MET A 685 -15.44 -7.48 1.93
C MET A 685 -16.59 -8.24 1.25
N THR A 686 -17.84 -7.76 1.40
CA THR A 686 -19.02 -8.30 0.71
C THR A 686 -19.79 -7.24 -0.07
N ARG A 687 -19.32 -6.01 -0.06
CA ARG A 687 -19.87 -4.89 -0.84
C ARG A 687 -18.97 -4.53 -2.02
N GLN A 688 -19.58 -3.96 -3.06
CA GLN A 688 -18.88 -3.44 -4.23
C GLN A 688 -17.90 -2.31 -3.84
N PRO A 689 -16.79 -2.12 -4.59
CA PRO A 689 -15.90 -0.99 -4.40
C PRO A 689 -16.64 0.35 -4.58
N GLU A 690 -16.34 1.32 -3.72
CA GLU A 690 -16.87 2.67 -3.86
C GLU A 690 -15.83 3.55 -4.60
N THR A 691 -16.19 4.00 -5.80
CA THR A 691 -15.31 4.80 -6.69
C THR A 691 -15.65 6.29 -6.72
N GLY A 692 -16.64 6.74 -5.92
CA GLY A 692 -17.16 8.11 -5.92
C GLY A 692 -16.48 9.07 -4.94
N ASP A 693 -16.95 10.32 -4.94
CA ASP A 693 -16.53 11.33 -3.98
C ASP A 693 -16.99 10.99 -2.56
N ILE A 694 -16.12 11.31 -1.56
CA ILE A 694 -16.44 11.14 -0.12
C ILE A 694 -17.73 11.86 0.24
N LEU A 695 -17.92 13.06 -0.28
CA LEU A 695 -19.14 13.86 -0.11
C LEU A 695 -20.06 13.73 -1.32
N ASN A 696 -20.54 12.55 -1.58
CA ASN A 696 -21.58 12.36 -2.58
C ASN A 696 -22.93 12.96 -2.12
N LYS A 697 -23.86 13.11 -3.06
CA LYS A 697 -25.19 13.70 -2.79
C LYS A 697 -25.90 13.04 -1.60
N LYS A 698 -25.73 11.73 -1.43
CA LYS A 698 -26.33 10.97 -0.33
C LYS A 698 -25.75 11.37 1.03
N VAL A 699 -24.44 11.59 1.12
CA VAL A 699 -23.77 12.04 2.34
C VAL A 699 -24.13 13.49 2.67
N LEU A 700 -24.20 14.37 1.67
CA LEU A 700 -24.60 15.77 1.86
C LEU A 700 -26.02 15.91 2.41
N ILE A 701 -26.98 15.11 1.93
CA ILE A 701 -28.33 15.05 2.47
C ILE A 701 -28.34 14.64 3.94
N LYS A 702 -27.55 13.63 4.31
CA LYS A 702 -27.44 13.17 5.70
C LYS A 702 -26.83 14.26 6.61
N ILE A 703 -25.81 14.96 6.13
CA ILE A 703 -25.19 16.11 6.82
C ILE A 703 -26.22 17.20 7.07
N PHE A 704 -26.97 17.59 6.04
CA PHE A 704 -27.96 18.64 6.13
C PHE A 704 -29.10 18.29 7.08
N ILE A 705 -29.63 17.05 7.03
CA ILE A 705 -30.68 16.60 7.96
C ILE A 705 -30.18 16.63 9.41
N ALA A 706 -28.96 16.15 9.68
CA ALA A 706 -28.39 16.18 11.03
C ALA A 706 -28.20 17.63 11.51
N GLY A 707 -27.66 18.52 10.71
CA GLY A 707 -27.49 19.93 11.03
C GLY A 707 -28.82 20.65 11.27
N LEU A 708 -29.85 20.33 10.48
CA LEU A 708 -31.18 20.90 10.64
C LEU A 708 -31.85 20.48 11.96
N VAL A 709 -31.71 19.19 12.36
CA VAL A 709 -32.22 18.71 13.65
C VAL A 709 -31.51 19.39 14.80
N MET A 710 -30.17 19.56 14.74
CA MET A 710 -29.42 20.32 15.74
C MET A 710 -29.89 21.78 15.84
N ALA A 711 -30.10 22.45 14.71
CA ALA A 711 -30.54 23.83 14.66
C ALA A 711 -31.95 24.02 15.23
N ILE A 712 -32.92 23.24 14.77
CA ILE A 712 -34.30 23.34 15.21
C ILE A 712 -34.40 23.12 16.74
N GLY A 713 -33.75 22.08 17.26
CA GLY A 713 -33.79 21.79 18.70
C GLY A 713 -33.10 22.87 19.54
N SER A 714 -31.95 23.38 19.06
CA SER A 714 -31.22 24.46 19.75
C SER A 714 -32.02 25.76 19.77
N ILE A 715 -32.59 26.17 18.62
CA ILE A 715 -33.43 27.35 18.51
C ILE A 715 -34.70 27.23 19.40
N ALA A 716 -35.37 26.07 19.35
CA ALA A 716 -36.58 25.83 20.11
C ALA A 716 -36.34 25.90 21.63
N LEU A 717 -35.28 25.24 22.13
CA LEU A 717 -34.99 25.26 23.57
C LEU A 717 -34.48 26.63 24.01
N PHE A 718 -33.68 27.32 23.18
CA PHE A 718 -33.24 28.70 23.46
C PHE A 718 -34.42 29.68 23.55
N SER A 719 -35.32 29.65 22.56
CA SER A 719 -36.53 30.46 22.53
C SER A 719 -37.46 30.15 23.74
N TYR A 720 -37.65 28.87 24.06
CA TYR A 720 -38.45 28.47 25.21
C TYR A 720 -37.88 29.02 26.52
N LYS A 721 -36.57 28.95 26.73
CA LYS A 721 -35.93 29.52 27.94
C LYS A 721 -36.11 31.02 28.06
N LEU A 722 -35.97 31.77 26.97
CA LEU A 722 -36.26 33.21 26.97
C LEU A 722 -37.71 33.52 27.24
N ALA A 723 -38.64 32.73 26.67
CA ALA A 723 -40.10 32.91 26.86
C ALA A 723 -40.56 32.67 28.31
N ILE A 724 -39.92 31.77 29.06
CA ILE A 724 -40.24 31.54 30.49
C ILE A 724 -39.52 32.52 31.44
N GLY A 725 -38.81 33.54 30.89
CA GLY A 725 -38.18 34.58 31.69
C GLY A 725 -36.80 34.23 32.25
N ALA A 726 -36.11 33.19 31.69
CA ALA A 726 -34.71 32.90 32.03
C ALA A 726 -33.81 34.04 31.57
N SER A 727 -32.72 34.29 32.30
CA SER A 727 -31.72 35.26 31.85
C SER A 727 -31.09 34.83 30.51
N GLN A 728 -30.66 35.78 29.68
CA GLN A 728 -29.98 35.49 28.41
C GLN A 728 -28.78 34.58 28.62
N LYS A 729 -28.00 34.81 29.71
CA LYS A 729 -26.84 33.96 30.05
C LYS A 729 -27.23 32.51 30.33
N GLN A 730 -28.34 32.27 31.02
CA GLN A 730 -28.86 30.95 31.29
C GLN A 730 -29.40 30.29 30.01
N ALA A 731 -30.14 31.00 29.17
CA ALA A 731 -30.63 30.51 27.90
C ALA A 731 -29.48 30.08 26.97
N MET A 732 -28.44 30.92 26.87
CA MET A 732 -27.20 30.61 26.12
C MET A 732 -26.49 29.36 26.66
N THR A 733 -26.36 29.22 28.01
CA THR A 733 -25.76 28.05 28.64
C THR A 733 -26.50 26.75 28.28
N VAL A 734 -27.83 26.81 28.33
CA VAL A 734 -28.68 25.65 27.98
C VAL A 734 -28.58 25.32 26.49
N ALA A 735 -28.60 26.31 25.61
CA ALA A 735 -28.43 26.11 24.16
C ALA A 735 -27.05 25.54 23.82
N PHE A 736 -26.00 26.11 24.42
CA PHE A 736 -24.62 25.64 24.25
C PHE A 736 -24.46 24.18 24.72
N THR A 737 -24.96 23.85 25.90
CA THR A 737 -24.89 22.50 26.46
C THR A 737 -25.70 21.52 25.61
N LEU A 738 -26.88 21.90 25.13
CA LEU A 738 -27.67 21.08 24.21
C LEU A 738 -26.89 20.81 22.91
N PHE A 739 -26.26 21.83 22.36
CA PHE A 739 -25.49 21.68 21.11
C PHE A 739 -24.32 20.69 21.29
N VAL A 740 -23.59 20.81 22.41
CA VAL A 740 -22.54 19.85 22.76
C VAL A 740 -23.12 18.43 22.91
N MET A 741 -24.26 18.26 23.58
CA MET A 741 -24.91 16.94 23.70
C MET A 741 -25.34 16.39 22.33
N TYR A 742 -25.81 17.22 21.41
CA TYR A 742 -26.07 16.84 20.02
C TYR A 742 -24.82 16.29 19.33
N GLN A 743 -23.67 16.96 19.53
CA GLN A 743 -22.39 16.48 18.95
C GLN A 743 -22.02 15.10 19.49
N LEU A 744 -22.08 14.90 20.82
CA LEU A 744 -21.73 13.64 21.45
C LEU A 744 -22.65 12.49 20.97
N PHE A 745 -23.94 12.75 20.82
CA PHE A 745 -24.87 11.77 20.27
C PHE A 745 -24.69 11.57 18.76
N ASN A 746 -24.28 12.60 18.01
CA ASN A 746 -23.94 12.47 16.58
C ASN A 746 -22.64 11.70 16.37
N ALA A 747 -21.66 11.86 17.24
CA ALA A 747 -20.45 11.02 17.24
C ALA A 747 -20.80 9.53 17.46
N TYR A 748 -21.66 9.25 18.47
CA TYR A 748 -22.17 7.89 18.69
C TYR A 748 -22.93 7.33 17.47
N ASN A 749 -23.72 8.18 16.80
CA ASN A 749 -24.50 7.82 15.61
C ASN A 749 -23.61 7.58 14.36
N SER A 750 -22.39 8.08 14.38
CA SER A 750 -21.42 7.97 13.30
C SER A 750 -20.46 6.79 13.47
N LYS A 751 -20.55 6.03 14.57
CA LYS A 751 -19.70 4.85 14.85
C LYS A 751 -19.85 3.76 13.80
N SER A 752 -18.83 2.89 13.71
CA SER A 752 -18.85 1.70 12.84
C SER A 752 -19.78 0.61 13.38
N ASN A 753 -20.41 -0.17 12.48
CA ASN A 753 -21.08 -1.42 12.78
C ASN A 753 -20.08 -2.60 12.91
N SER A 754 -18.92 -2.34 13.49
CA SER A 754 -17.86 -3.32 13.69
C SER A 754 -18.25 -4.39 14.72
N ALA A 755 -17.65 -5.58 14.61
CA ALA A 755 -17.71 -6.60 15.67
C ALA A 755 -16.87 -6.20 16.90
N LYS A 756 -15.87 -5.31 16.74
CA LYS A 756 -15.08 -4.78 17.84
C LYS A 756 -15.81 -3.61 18.51
N LYS A 757 -15.77 -3.54 19.85
CA LYS A 757 -16.33 -2.42 20.59
C LYS A 757 -15.54 -1.13 20.31
N SER A 758 -16.25 -0.02 20.10
CA SER A 758 -15.68 1.33 19.91
C SER A 758 -15.23 1.92 21.26
N THR A 759 -14.33 1.26 21.98
CA THR A 759 -13.97 1.65 23.37
C THR A 759 -13.40 3.08 23.44
N TYR A 760 -12.52 3.42 22.50
CA TYR A 760 -11.90 4.75 22.48
C TYR A 760 -12.93 5.86 22.20
N LEU A 761 -13.91 5.60 21.34
CA LEU A 761 -14.99 6.55 21.07
C LEU A 761 -15.85 6.79 22.33
N TYR A 762 -16.21 5.73 23.07
CA TYR A 762 -16.95 5.90 24.33
C TYR A 762 -16.15 6.68 25.37
N LEU A 763 -14.85 6.40 25.50
CA LEU A 763 -13.98 7.17 26.39
C LEU A 763 -13.91 8.64 25.99
N ALA A 764 -13.80 8.95 24.71
CA ALA A 764 -13.78 10.32 24.19
C ALA A 764 -15.12 11.03 24.49
N ILE A 765 -16.26 10.39 24.22
CA ILE A 765 -17.59 10.94 24.53
C ILE A 765 -17.75 11.23 26.03
N ILE A 766 -17.34 10.30 26.90
CA ILE A 766 -17.43 10.47 28.36
C ILE A 766 -16.50 11.61 28.80
N ALA A 767 -15.27 11.69 28.29
CA ALA A 767 -14.34 12.76 28.62
C ALA A 767 -14.89 14.13 28.21
N CYS A 768 -15.40 14.25 26.97
CA CYS A 768 -16.01 15.48 26.49
C CYS A 768 -17.27 15.86 27.34
N PHE A 769 -18.09 14.89 27.72
CA PHE A 769 -19.24 15.15 28.61
C PHE A 769 -18.78 15.67 29.97
N ILE A 770 -17.77 15.06 30.61
CA ILE A 770 -17.23 15.54 31.89
C ILE A 770 -16.70 16.96 31.75
N LEU A 771 -15.95 17.25 30.68
CA LEU A 771 -15.44 18.61 30.41
C LEU A 771 -16.58 19.64 30.27
N GLN A 772 -17.68 19.27 29.61
CA GLN A 772 -18.86 20.14 29.49
C GLN A 772 -19.54 20.42 30.86
N VAL A 773 -19.63 19.39 31.71
CA VAL A 773 -20.15 19.53 33.06
C VAL A 773 -19.28 20.50 33.89
N LEU A 774 -17.95 20.38 33.80
CA LEU A 774 -17.02 21.27 34.47
C LEU A 774 -17.21 22.72 34.06
N ILE A 775 -17.40 23.03 32.77
CA ILE A 775 -17.67 24.38 32.25
C ILE A 775 -18.97 24.96 32.80
N VAL A 776 -19.99 24.14 33.04
CA VAL A 776 -21.28 24.56 33.54
C VAL A 776 -21.26 24.86 35.04
N TYR A 777 -20.39 24.18 35.83
CA TYR A 777 -20.46 24.28 37.30
C TYR A 777 -19.25 24.90 37.97
N ILE A 778 -18.06 24.98 37.33
CA ILE A 778 -16.86 25.57 37.93
C ILE A 778 -16.88 27.08 37.70
N PRO A 779 -16.88 27.93 38.80
CA PRO A 779 -17.00 29.38 38.68
C PRO A 779 -15.94 30.03 37.78
N GLU A 780 -14.71 29.63 37.83
CA GLU A 780 -13.60 30.17 37.02
C GLU A 780 -13.82 29.88 35.52
N LEU A 781 -14.35 28.71 35.20
CA LEU A 781 -14.69 28.35 33.82
C LEU A 781 -15.97 29.05 33.35
N GLN A 782 -16.93 29.27 34.24
CA GLN A 782 -18.15 30.08 33.94
C GLN A 782 -17.82 31.49 33.49
N ILE A 783 -16.76 32.11 34.02
CA ILE A 783 -16.29 33.44 33.59
C ILE A 783 -15.79 33.38 32.16
N ILE A 784 -14.90 32.41 31.85
CA ILE A 784 -14.25 32.24 30.51
C ILE A 784 -15.31 31.95 29.46
N PHE A 785 -16.17 30.95 29.71
CA PHE A 785 -17.15 30.48 28.74
C PHE A 785 -18.49 31.26 28.78
N ARG A 786 -18.64 32.21 29.71
CA ARG A 786 -19.89 32.96 29.97
C ARG A 786 -21.09 32.03 30.21
N THR A 787 -20.87 30.99 30.98
CA THR A 787 -21.89 30.01 31.36
C THR A 787 -22.44 30.31 32.77
N THR A 788 -23.50 29.63 33.14
CA THR A 788 -24.08 29.64 34.50
C THR A 788 -24.57 28.25 34.81
N SER A 789 -24.67 27.94 36.11
CA SER A 789 -25.21 26.66 36.55
C SER A 789 -26.64 26.43 36.08
N ILE A 790 -26.94 25.24 35.59
CA ILE A 790 -28.27 24.82 35.11
C ILE A 790 -28.89 23.77 36.05
N GLY A 791 -30.20 23.75 36.14
CA GLY A 791 -30.92 22.83 37.01
C GLY A 791 -31.10 21.43 36.39
N LEU A 792 -31.56 20.48 37.23
CA LEU A 792 -31.81 19.07 36.79
C LEU A 792 -32.87 19.02 35.67
N THR A 793 -33.88 19.89 35.72
CA THR A 793 -34.92 20.00 34.69
C THR A 793 -34.34 20.38 33.34
N ASP A 794 -33.31 21.23 33.32
CA ASP A 794 -32.62 21.62 32.10
C ASP A 794 -31.82 20.47 31.50
N TRP A 795 -31.13 19.73 32.34
CA TRP A 795 -30.43 18.51 31.90
C TRP A 795 -31.36 17.49 31.28
N ILE A 796 -32.54 17.24 31.92
CA ILE A 796 -33.53 16.30 31.38
C ILE A 796 -34.02 16.76 30.00
N LEU A 797 -34.35 18.06 29.85
CA LEU A 797 -34.74 18.59 28.54
C LEU A 797 -33.63 18.49 27.50
N ILE A 798 -32.40 18.83 27.87
CA ILE A 798 -31.23 18.72 27.01
C ILE A 798 -31.06 17.28 26.52
N PHE A 799 -31.10 16.27 27.39
CA PHE A 799 -30.96 14.88 27.01
C PHE A 799 -32.08 14.39 26.09
N ILE A 800 -33.33 14.72 26.38
CA ILE A 800 -34.50 14.35 25.56
C ILE A 800 -34.39 14.94 24.16
N ILE A 801 -34.09 16.24 24.09
CA ILE A 801 -34.00 16.97 22.81
C ILE A 801 -32.77 16.47 22.04
N ALA A 802 -31.60 16.34 22.68
CA ALA A 802 -30.38 15.80 22.01
C ALA A 802 -30.59 14.39 21.45
N ALA A 803 -31.38 13.55 22.11
CA ALA A 803 -31.67 12.19 21.62
C ALA A 803 -32.40 12.17 20.26
N THR A 804 -33.04 13.27 19.84
CA THR A 804 -33.71 13.36 18.53
C THR A 804 -32.74 13.15 17.37
N ILE A 805 -31.44 13.48 17.53
CA ILE A 805 -30.43 13.24 16.49
C ILE A 805 -30.19 11.74 16.21
N LEU A 806 -30.43 10.88 17.19
CA LEU A 806 -30.32 9.42 16.99
C LEU A 806 -31.40 8.90 16.03
N VAL A 807 -32.54 9.59 15.97
CA VAL A 807 -33.64 9.28 15.05
C VAL A 807 -33.37 9.88 13.66
N SER A 808 -32.68 11.03 13.60
CA SER A 808 -32.36 11.70 12.33
C SER A 808 -31.64 10.81 11.32
N ASN A 809 -30.74 9.98 11.79
CA ASN A 809 -29.98 9.06 10.93
C ASN A 809 -30.88 7.94 10.34
N ARG A 810 -31.89 7.48 11.09
CA ARG A 810 -32.87 6.51 10.59
C ARG A 810 -33.75 7.14 9.49
N ILE A 811 -34.17 8.37 9.68
CA ILE A 811 -34.96 9.15 8.71
C ILE A 811 -34.12 9.40 7.47
N ALA A 812 -32.89 9.88 7.64
CA ALA A 812 -31.97 10.14 6.54
C ALA A 812 -31.68 8.89 5.71
N ASN A 813 -31.54 7.73 6.35
CA ASN A 813 -31.34 6.47 5.65
C ASN A 813 -32.57 6.05 4.83
N LYS A 814 -33.80 6.31 5.30
CA LYS A 814 -35.03 6.05 4.51
C LYS A 814 -35.12 6.98 3.28
N ILE A 815 -34.88 8.26 3.44
CA ILE A 815 -34.91 9.26 2.33
C ILE A 815 -33.84 9.00 1.27
N VAL A 816 -32.70 8.46 1.67
CA VAL A 816 -31.55 8.23 0.77
C VAL A 816 -31.61 6.88 0.07
N VAL A 817 -32.41 5.92 0.54
CA VAL A 817 -32.62 4.61 -0.12
C VAL A 817 -33.65 4.71 -1.26
N GLU A 818 -34.57 5.64 -1.19
CA GLU A 818 -35.45 6.04 -2.31
C GLU A 818 -34.69 7.01 -3.24
#